data_4d0d0299f8264bc2fb7a93f648dbebf8
#
_entry.id   4d0d0299f8264bc2fb7a93f648dbebf8
#
_cell.length_a   1.000
_cell.length_b   1.000
_cell.length_c   1.000
_cell.angle_alpha   90.00
_cell.angle_beta   90.00
_cell.angle_gamma   90.00
#
_symmetry.space_group_name_H-M   'P 1'
#
loop_
_entity.id
_entity.type
_entity.pdbx_description
1 polymer ?
#
loop_
_entity_poly.entity_id
_entity_poly.type
_entity_poly.pdbx_seq_one_letter_code
_entity_poly.pdbx_strand_id
1 'polypeptide(L)'
;MRNKRKYIRTTGIILLFCVVLLNTACASKQKEKVVLELKQGLLSLIPLNQNAVRVQFSQPGSAPMEELIYTEKLPVPEYEVTEDKQSLVLSMDGISVEFDKGTEVLTFKDANKRIILQEKVGGRFMKVSSVQNEPTYQVEQRFVSPKDEYIYGTGQFQDGYLNIRGLTRRLTQVNTQISIPFILSSKGYGLLWNNYGLTDFNPADQFVELTPANASGEAVTVNTTGTSGNVRETRQTYSFTASVDVPRSGSYSLLLDVGQRMARKYYLVIDGQKIVDVNNLWLPPTTSAIVELTAGKHDIEVQGERNDKPVLYWRPVSEETVFRSSVAQMLDYTVFAGNGDEVIASYRELTGPAPMMPLWSLGYIHCRERYNTQAELLENAREFRERKLPIDMIVQDWQYWGKYGWNAMKFDEDRYPDPGSMMKELHEMDVRLMISVWSKIDAQSEVGKQAKEKGYYIPGSDWIDFFNSDAAAFYWQNFRTGLLKYGIDAWWQDATEPENDDLQNRRINREQTPGEVYRNVYPMYVSKTIYEGLRQDDPDRRAMIFTRSGFSGMQRYAAATWSGDVGHDWETLRRQIVGGLGQMVTGLPWWTYDAGGFFRPGDQYTNTRYHEQLIRWIQAGTFFPLMRVHGYMSNTEPWRYGEKVEHIIARYLDLRYRLLPYIYSQNAAVSFNGSTLMRPLVMDFPEDRFALEQNYQFMFGPSILVAPVVESGVNRMKVYLPECSAGWVDFWNGTPHKGGIFTDVNVDLMKTPLFVKAGSILPLGPQKQYATEETEQPWEIRIYPGADGSYSVYEDEGINYNYEKGQFCTFDLKWNDSDKTLTISDRKGSFAGMKERMDFNIVIVTPESGTGIYQSKVNKSIVYEGKSMVISL
;
A
#
# COMPACT_ATOMS: atom_id res chain seq x y z
N MET A 1 -21.14 -65.92 58.70
CA MET A 1 -21.95 -67.13 58.79
C MET A 1 -22.15 -67.71 57.41
N ARG A 2 -21.61 -68.89 57.22
CA ARG A 2 -22.05 -70.01 56.42
C ARG A 2 -22.56 -69.78 54.98
N ASN A 3 -21.74 -70.14 54.00
CA ASN A 3 -21.74 -71.45 53.31
C ASN A 3 -23.01 -71.75 52.45
N LYS A 4 -22.89 -71.91 51.13
CA LYS A 4 -22.84 -73.23 50.51
C LYS A 4 -22.61 -73.18 48.99
N ARG A 5 -21.67 -74.03 48.58
CA ARG A 5 -21.40 -74.45 47.18
C ARG A 5 -22.59 -75.21 46.60
N LYS A 6 -22.69 -75.19 45.25
CA LYS A 6 -22.85 -76.46 44.49
C LYS A 6 -22.56 -76.24 43.00
N TYR A 7 -21.87 -77.19 42.44
CA TYR A 7 -21.48 -77.56 41.11
C TYR A 7 -22.66 -77.78 40.12
N ILE A 8 -22.51 -77.61 38.80
CA ILE A 8 -22.41 -78.72 37.82
C ILE A 8 -22.54 -78.22 36.38
N ARG A 9 -21.59 -78.74 35.55
CA ARG A 9 -21.54 -79.18 34.13
C ARG A 9 -21.76 -78.24 32.97
N THR A 10 -20.68 -78.01 32.28
CA THR A 10 -20.28 -78.26 30.84
C THR A 10 -21.37 -78.46 29.79
N THR A 11 -21.39 -77.55 28.82
CA THR A 11 -21.54 -77.90 27.38
C THR A 11 -20.84 -76.84 26.55
N GLY A 12 -19.94 -77.30 25.69
CA GLY A 12 -19.12 -76.45 24.87
C GLY A 12 -19.86 -75.82 23.69
N ILE A 13 -19.61 -74.54 23.45
CA ILE A 13 -19.92 -73.87 22.19
C ILE A 13 -18.63 -73.17 21.79
N ILE A 14 -18.09 -73.55 20.64
CA ILE A 14 -16.98 -72.91 19.97
C ILE A 14 -17.46 -71.58 19.46
N LEU A 15 -17.03 -70.49 20.11
CA LEU A 15 -17.23 -69.11 19.57
C LEU A 15 -15.91 -68.72 18.87
N LEU A 16 -16.04 -68.51 17.56
CA LEU A 16 -15.04 -67.97 16.69
C LEU A 16 -14.78 -66.50 17.14
N PHE A 17 -13.63 -66.21 17.77
CA PHE A 17 -13.21 -64.83 17.99
C PHE A 17 -12.66 -64.23 16.71
N CYS A 18 -13.50 -63.48 16.04
CA CYS A 18 -13.03 -62.46 15.10
C CYS A 18 -12.31 -61.33 15.84
N VAL A 19 -10.98 -61.36 15.86
CA VAL A 19 -10.16 -60.24 16.31
C VAL A 19 -10.31 -59.17 15.22
N VAL A 20 -11.19 -58.21 15.46
CA VAL A 20 -11.15 -56.95 14.74
C VAL A 20 -9.97 -56.17 15.30
N LEU A 21 -8.86 -56.19 14.57
CA LEU A 21 -7.77 -55.25 14.71
C LEU A 21 -8.31 -53.86 14.37
N LEU A 22 -8.76 -53.14 15.38
CA LEU A 22 -8.91 -51.67 15.29
C LEU A 22 -7.48 -51.12 15.14
N ASN A 23 -7.08 -50.89 13.91
CA ASN A 23 -6.01 -49.95 13.61
C ASN A 23 -6.44 -48.58 14.13
N THR A 24 -6.19 -48.25 15.36
CA THR A 24 -6.09 -46.88 15.82
C THR A 24 -4.82 -46.33 15.19
N ALA A 25 -4.97 -45.74 13.97
CA ALA A 25 -3.97 -44.85 13.46
C ALA A 25 -3.86 -43.69 14.47
N CYS A 26 -2.85 -43.75 15.31
CA CYS A 26 -2.37 -42.59 16.04
C CYS A 26 -1.94 -41.60 14.94
N ALA A 27 -2.77 -40.65 14.65
CA ALA A 27 -2.37 -39.51 13.81
C ALA A 27 -1.19 -38.87 14.54
N SER A 28 0.02 -39.11 14.08
CA SER A 28 1.20 -38.43 14.58
C SER A 28 0.97 -36.96 14.32
N LYS A 29 0.93 -36.14 15.38
CA LYS A 29 0.79 -34.70 15.27
C LYS A 29 1.84 -34.19 14.27
N GLN A 30 1.41 -33.57 13.21
CA GLN A 30 2.29 -33.09 12.15
C GLN A 30 3.31 -32.12 12.74
N LYS A 31 4.58 -32.21 12.36
CA LYS A 31 5.63 -31.32 12.88
C LYS A 31 5.40 -29.89 12.39
N GLU A 32 5.68 -28.90 13.23
CA GLU A 32 5.54 -27.49 12.85
C GLU A 32 6.55 -27.04 11.80
N LYS A 33 7.68 -27.75 11.65
CA LYS A 33 8.75 -27.44 10.69
C LYS A 33 9.60 -28.67 10.34
N VAL A 34 10.21 -28.62 9.18
CA VAL A 34 11.28 -29.53 8.73
C VAL A 34 12.61 -28.84 8.95
N VAL A 35 13.55 -29.47 9.65
CA VAL A 35 14.89 -28.91 9.95
C VAL A 35 15.96 -29.74 9.27
N LEU A 36 16.84 -29.06 8.56
CA LEU A 36 17.99 -29.61 7.85
C LEU A 36 19.28 -29.09 8.51
N GLU A 37 20.14 -29.99 8.93
CA GLU A 37 21.46 -29.64 9.47
C GLU A 37 22.45 -29.47 8.31
N LEU A 38 22.93 -28.25 8.11
CA LEU A 38 23.93 -27.91 7.11
C LEU A 38 25.29 -27.67 7.78
N LYS A 39 26.37 -27.70 7.00
CA LYS A 39 27.72 -27.42 7.56
C LYS A 39 27.84 -26.04 8.24
N GLN A 40 27.06 -25.07 7.77
CA GLN A 40 27.14 -23.67 8.23
C GLN A 40 26.05 -23.28 9.22
N GLY A 41 25.06 -24.13 9.50
CA GLY A 41 23.94 -23.79 10.37
C GLY A 41 22.71 -24.68 10.18
N LEU A 42 21.58 -24.22 10.71
CA LEU A 42 20.30 -24.91 10.63
C LEU A 42 19.39 -24.23 9.61
N LEU A 43 18.91 -25.00 8.63
CA LEU A 43 17.90 -24.56 7.68
C LEU A 43 16.54 -25.13 8.08
N SER A 44 15.56 -24.27 8.33
CA SER A 44 14.19 -24.65 8.70
C SER A 44 13.23 -24.31 7.56
N LEU A 45 12.42 -25.28 7.14
CA LEU A 45 11.27 -25.08 6.24
C LEU A 45 10.01 -25.14 7.09
N ILE A 46 9.25 -24.06 7.11
CA ILE A 46 8.07 -23.87 7.96
C ILE A 46 6.85 -23.70 7.06
N PRO A 47 5.99 -24.73 6.92
CA PRO A 47 4.71 -24.58 6.24
C PRO A 47 3.82 -23.61 7.02
N LEU A 48 3.35 -22.52 6.39
CA LEU A 48 2.53 -21.52 7.07
C LEU A 48 1.04 -21.68 6.74
N ASN A 49 0.73 -21.85 5.47
CA ASN A 49 -0.58 -22.25 4.95
C ASN A 49 -0.38 -23.03 3.64
N GLN A 50 -1.44 -23.43 2.93
CA GLN A 50 -1.33 -24.30 1.76
C GLN A 50 -0.52 -23.71 0.58
N ASN A 51 -0.33 -22.37 0.57
CA ASN A 51 0.36 -21.63 -0.50
C ASN A 51 1.68 -20.98 -0.05
N ALA A 52 2.06 -21.10 1.24
CA ALA A 52 3.20 -20.36 1.78
C ALA A 52 4.16 -21.23 2.59
N VAL A 53 5.47 -21.07 2.31
CA VAL A 53 6.56 -21.68 3.08
C VAL A 53 7.53 -20.61 3.50
N ARG A 54 7.80 -20.54 4.84
CA ARG A 54 8.85 -19.72 5.43
C ARG A 54 10.14 -20.48 5.50
N VAL A 55 11.22 -19.85 5.13
CA VAL A 55 12.58 -20.38 5.18
C VAL A 55 13.39 -19.58 6.18
N GLN A 56 13.96 -20.26 7.16
CA GLN A 56 14.84 -19.65 8.14
C GLN A 56 16.19 -20.35 8.14
N PHE A 57 17.27 -19.57 8.08
CA PHE A 57 18.62 -20.08 8.25
C PHE A 57 19.30 -19.35 9.42
N SER A 58 19.81 -20.13 10.37
CA SER A 58 20.47 -19.64 11.58
C SER A 58 21.81 -20.34 11.80
N GLN A 59 22.76 -19.62 12.40
CA GLN A 59 24.05 -20.16 12.84
C GLN A 59 24.02 -20.41 14.36
N PRO A 60 24.92 -21.25 14.91
CA PRO A 60 25.05 -21.42 16.36
C PRO A 60 25.27 -20.07 17.05
N GLY A 61 24.45 -19.78 18.07
CA GLY A 61 24.48 -18.49 18.78
C GLY A 61 23.57 -17.40 18.22
N SER A 62 22.83 -17.67 17.13
CA SER A 62 21.78 -16.75 16.66
C SER A 62 20.69 -16.61 17.72
N ALA A 63 20.30 -15.37 18.04
CA ALA A 63 19.13 -15.09 18.86
C ALA A 63 17.83 -15.28 18.03
N PRO A 64 16.72 -15.65 18.64
CA PRO A 64 15.43 -15.62 17.98
C PRO A 64 15.08 -14.16 17.63
N MET A 65 14.49 -13.95 16.46
CA MET A 65 13.95 -12.66 16.06
C MET A 65 12.58 -12.47 16.71
N GLU A 66 12.29 -11.25 17.21
CA GLU A 66 10.94 -10.89 17.64
C GLU A 66 9.99 -10.97 16.44
N GLU A 67 8.82 -11.58 16.60
CA GLU A 67 7.85 -11.73 15.52
C GLU A 67 6.88 -10.56 15.49
N LEU A 68 7.03 -9.67 14.51
CA LEU A 68 6.19 -8.50 14.32
C LEU A 68 5.18 -8.63 13.18
N ILE A 69 5.45 -9.51 12.21
CA ILE A 69 4.69 -9.59 10.97
C ILE A 69 3.65 -10.69 11.04
N TYR A 70 4.05 -11.91 11.39
CA TYR A 70 3.16 -13.08 11.46
C TYR A 70 2.45 -13.12 12.82
N THR A 71 1.27 -12.52 12.88
CA THR A 71 0.47 -12.43 14.12
C THR A 71 -0.61 -13.47 14.22
N GLU A 72 -1.04 -14.04 13.09
CA GLU A 72 -2.07 -15.06 13.06
C GLU A 72 -1.48 -16.45 13.31
N LYS A 73 -1.98 -17.11 14.35
CA LYS A 73 -1.59 -18.50 14.68
C LYS A 73 -2.52 -19.46 13.94
N LEU A 74 -2.19 -19.74 12.71
CA LEU A 74 -2.92 -20.74 11.92
C LEU A 74 -2.55 -22.16 12.36
N PRO A 75 -3.46 -23.14 12.20
CA PRO A 75 -3.10 -24.55 12.30
C PRO A 75 -1.99 -24.88 11.30
N VAL A 76 -1.09 -25.78 11.68
CA VAL A 76 -0.08 -26.30 10.74
C VAL A 76 -0.83 -26.95 9.56
N PRO A 77 -0.57 -26.51 8.31
CA PRO A 77 -1.25 -27.05 7.14
C PRO A 77 -0.86 -28.53 6.94
N GLU A 78 -1.71 -29.30 6.27
CA GLU A 78 -1.35 -30.65 5.84
C GLU A 78 -0.22 -30.59 4.81
N TYR A 79 0.83 -31.38 5.02
CA TYR A 79 1.96 -31.47 4.10
C TYR A 79 2.56 -32.88 4.10
N GLU A 80 3.22 -33.23 3.02
CA GLU A 80 3.98 -34.48 2.90
C GLU A 80 5.47 -34.17 2.75
N VAL A 81 6.31 -35.04 3.31
CA VAL A 81 7.76 -34.99 3.10
C VAL A 81 8.22 -36.30 2.49
N THR A 82 8.86 -36.21 1.36
CA THR A 82 9.56 -37.33 0.73
C THR A 82 11.06 -37.03 0.69
N GLU A 83 11.86 -38.06 0.97
CA GLU A 83 13.31 -37.92 1.04
C GLU A 83 14.00 -39.09 0.38
N ASP A 84 14.99 -38.78 -0.43
CA ASP A 84 15.88 -39.77 -1.03
C ASP A 84 17.37 -39.42 -0.81
N LYS A 85 18.28 -40.05 -1.57
CA LYS A 85 19.72 -39.76 -1.45
C LYS A 85 20.11 -38.39 -2.01
N GLN A 86 19.32 -37.82 -2.90
CA GLN A 86 19.65 -36.59 -3.64
C GLN A 86 18.88 -35.41 -3.15
N SER A 87 17.64 -35.60 -2.75
CA SER A 87 16.74 -34.50 -2.38
C SER A 87 15.84 -34.78 -1.19
N LEU A 88 15.28 -33.71 -0.61
CA LEU A 88 14.12 -33.71 0.28
C LEU A 88 13.07 -32.81 -0.33
N VAL A 89 11.84 -33.29 -0.44
CA VAL A 89 10.71 -32.50 -0.97
C VAL A 89 9.64 -32.39 0.11
N LEU A 90 9.27 -31.16 0.44
CA LEU A 90 8.09 -30.80 1.23
C LEU A 90 7.00 -30.39 0.23
N SER A 91 5.84 -31.03 0.28
CA SER A 91 4.71 -30.78 -0.63
C SER A 91 3.45 -30.42 0.11
N MET A 92 2.78 -29.35 -0.34
CA MET A 92 1.45 -28.93 0.00
C MET A 92 0.60 -28.76 -1.26
N ASP A 93 -0.69 -28.46 -1.15
CA ASP A 93 -1.58 -28.35 -2.32
C ASP A 93 -1.16 -27.24 -3.30
N GLY A 94 -0.81 -26.05 -2.77
CA GLY A 94 -0.48 -24.89 -3.59
C GLY A 94 1.01 -24.72 -3.89
N ILE A 95 1.91 -25.29 -3.03
CA ILE A 95 3.36 -25.09 -3.16
C ILE A 95 4.12 -26.34 -2.76
N SER A 96 5.21 -26.63 -3.48
CA SER A 96 6.19 -27.61 -3.02
C SER A 96 7.60 -27.03 -3.03
N VAL A 97 8.42 -27.47 -2.07
CA VAL A 97 9.81 -27.03 -1.91
C VAL A 97 10.72 -28.24 -1.97
N GLU A 98 11.64 -28.24 -2.94
CA GLU A 98 12.66 -29.27 -3.12
C GLU A 98 14.01 -28.74 -2.63
N PHE A 99 14.64 -29.43 -1.70
CA PHE A 99 16.00 -29.21 -1.24
C PHE A 99 16.94 -30.20 -1.91
N ASP A 100 17.85 -29.71 -2.74
CA ASP A 100 18.92 -30.52 -3.32
C ASP A 100 20.09 -30.65 -2.35
N LYS A 101 20.39 -31.89 -1.92
CA LYS A 101 21.43 -32.19 -0.91
C LYS A 101 22.86 -31.96 -1.41
N GLY A 102 23.06 -31.97 -2.70
CA GLY A 102 24.38 -31.78 -3.30
C GLY A 102 24.78 -30.32 -3.42
N THR A 103 23.82 -29.46 -3.75
CA THR A 103 24.02 -28.02 -3.97
C THR A 103 23.52 -27.16 -2.82
N GLU A 104 22.74 -27.74 -1.89
CA GLU A 104 22.05 -27.06 -0.77
C GLU A 104 21.07 -25.96 -1.24
N VAL A 105 20.49 -26.12 -2.42
CA VAL A 105 19.57 -25.16 -3.06
C VAL A 105 18.14 -25.54 -2.82
N LEU A 106 17.28 -24.53 -2.55
CA LEU A 106 15.83 -24.68 -2.53
C LEU A 106 15.24 -24.30 -3.89
N THR A 107 14.34 -25.15 -4.41
CA THR A 107 13.53 -24.91 -5.60
C THR A 107 12.06 -24.95 -5.21
N PHE A 108 11.33 -23.86 -5.50
CA PHE A 108 9.91 -23.72 -5.22
C PHE A 108 9.12 -23.95 -6.48
N LYS A 109 8.05 -24.75 -6.37
CA LYS A 109 7.18 -25.12 -7.48
C LYS A 109 5.71 -24.87 -7.11
N ASP A 110 4.91 -24.44 -8.08
CA ASP A 110 3.47 -24.27 -7.90
C ASP A 110 2.71 -25.62 -7.85
N ALA A 111 1.37 -25.56 -7.71
CA ALA A 111 0.48 -26.72 -7.73
C ALA A 111 0.63 -27.58 -9.02
N ASN A 112 1.02 -26.96 -10.15
CA ASN A 112 1.25 -27.62 -11.43
C ASN A 112 2.68 -28.13 -11.59
N LYS A 113 3.50 -28.09 -10.55
CA LYS A 113 4.92 -28.48 -10.52
C LYS A 113 5.82 -27.63 -11.42
N ARG A 114 5.38 -26.45 -11.84
CA ARG A 114 6.22 -25.47 -12.55
C ARG A 114 7.14 -24.78 -11.55
N ILE A 115 8.40 -24.62 -11.89
CA ILE A 115 9.36 -23.85 -11.06
C ILE A 115 8.93 -22.38 -11.09
N ILE A 116 8.62 -21.84 -9.91
CA ILE A 116 8.27 -20.42 -9.73
C ILE A 116 9.44 -19.61 -9.18
N LEU A 117 10.27 -20.21 -8.33
CA LEU A 117 11.46 -19.57 -7.74
C LEU A 117 12.53 -20.61 -7.47
N GLN A 118 13.80 -20.24 -7.62
CA GLN A 118 14.94 -21.09 -7.27
C GLN A 118 16.03 -20.24 -6.60
N GLU A 119 16.60 -20.75 -5.50
CA GLU A 119 17.81 -20.16 -4.94
C GLU A 119 18.99 -20.36 -5.91
N LYS A 120 19.94 -19.43 -5.89
CA LYS A 120 21.20 -19.59 -6.61
C LYS A 120 22.16 -20.47 -5.82
N VAL A 121 22.88 -21.35 -6.50
CA VAL A 121 23.95 -22.16 -5.88
C VAL A 121 24.97 -21.24 -5.18
N GLY A 122 25.22 -21.48 -3.89
CA GLY A 122 26.09 -20.62 -3.06
C GLY A 122 25.53 -19.23 -2.79
N GLY A 123 24.23 -19.00 -3.03
CA GLY A 123 23.55 -17.72 -2.86
C GLY A 123 23.10 -17.41 -1.43
N ARG A 124 23.17 -18.36 -0.50
CA ARG A 124 22.85 -18.18 0.90
C ARG A 124 24.10 -17.77 1.68
N PHE A 125 24.06 -16.61 2.33
CA PHE A 125 25.18 -16.05 3.04
C PHE A 125 24.74 -15.48 4.39
N MET A 126 25.50 -15.81 5.44
CA MET A 126 25.33 -15.26 6.79
C MET A 126 26.69 -15.11 7.43
N LYS A 127 27.04 -13.89 7.85
CA LYS A 127 28.34 -13.55 8.43
C LYS A 127 28.14 -12.77 9.72
N VAL A 128 28.89 -13.15 10.77
CA VAL A 128 28.94 -12.41 12.04
C VAL A 128 29.34 -10.96 11.80
N SER A 129 28.62 -10.05 12.40
CA SER A 129 28.81 -8.61 12.37
C SER A 129 28.52 -8.00 13.75
N SER A 130 28.60 -6.70 13.88
CA SER A 130 28.21 -5.99 15.10
C SER A 130 27.59 -4.64 14.76
N VAL A 131 26.63 -4.22 15.59
CA VAL A 131 26.01 -2.90 15.55
C VAL A 131 26.04 -2.30 16.95
N GLN A 132 26.56 -1.08 17.11
CA GLN A 132 26.70 -0.41 18.42
C GLN A 132 27.34 -1.33 19.51
N ASN A 133 28.35 -2.13 19.12
CA ASN A 133 29.03 -3.15 19.95
C ASN A 133 28.18 -4.37 20.36
N GLU A 134 26.98 -4.54 19.81
CA GLU A 134 26.19 -5.74 20.01
C GLU A 134 26.34 -6.71 18.83
N PRO A 135 26.41 -8.03 19.10
CA PRO A 135 26.57 -9.03 18.03
C PRO A 135 25.33 -9.06 17.14
N THR A 136 25.53 -9.15 15.86
CA THR A 136 24.51 -9.28 14.82
C THR A 136 25.07 -10.06 13.65
N TYR A 137 24.31 -10.19 12.57
CA TYR A 137 24.74 -10.80 11.33
C TYR A 137 24.45 -9.89 10.13
N GLN A 138 25.32 -9.97 9.12
CA GLN A 138 24.98 -9.60 7.77
C GLN A 138 24.44 -10.83 7.04
N VAL A 139 23.30 -10.70 6.38
CA VAL A 139 22.64 -11.82 5.67
C VAL A 139 22.37 -11.43 4.23
N GLU A 140 22.45 -12.41 3.33
CA GLU A 140 22.12 -12.25 1.92
C GLU A 140 21.54 -13.55 1.37
N GLN A 141 20.52 -13.42 0.49
CA GLN A 141 20.01 -14.51 -0.32
C GLN A 141 19.91 -14.08 -1.77
N ARG A 142 20.40 -14.96 -2.66
CA ARG A 142 20.33 -14.78 -4.11
C ARG A 142 19.39 -15.81 -4.71
N PHE A 143 18.56 -15.34 -5.62
CA PHE A 143 17.62 -16.16 -6.41
C PHE A 143 17.91 -16.01 -7.88
N VAL A 144 17.61 -17.06 -8.66
CA VAL A 144 17.63 -17.01 -10.11
C VAL A 144 16.45 -16.17 -10.60
N SER A 145 16.70 -15.21 -11.47
CA SER A 145 15.67 -14.32 -12.05
C SER A 145 15.85 -14.26 -13.57
N PRO A 146 15.11 -15.07 -14.34
CA PRO A 146 15.23 -15.13 -15.79
C PRO A 146 14.82 -13.83 -16.47
N LYS A 147 15.28 -13.62 -17.72
CA LYS A 147 15.08 -12.35 -18.46
C LYS A 147 13.62 -12.00 -18.72
N ASP A 148 12.76 -12.99 -18.83
CA ASP A 148 11.33 -12.88 -19.08
C ASP A 148 10.49 -12.75 -17.81
N GLU A 149 11.11 -12.59 -16.65
CA GLU A 149 10.47 -12.29 -15.39
C GLU A 149 10.27 -10.78 -15.22
N TYR A 150 9.09 -10.39 -14.75
CA TYR A 150 8.79 -9.03 -14.29
C TYR A 150 8.57 -9.08 -12.78
N ILE A 151 9.21 -8.16 -12.06
CA ILE A 151 9.17 -8.08 -10.60
C ILE A 151 8.61 -6.71 -10.19
N TYR A 152 7.67 -6.70 -9.27
CA TYR A 152 6.96 -5.53 -8.76
C TYR A 152 7.08 -5.47 -7.23
N GLY A 153 6.93 -4.28 -6.62
CA GLY A 153 6.89 -4.14 -5.17
C GLY A 153 8.03 -3.34 -4.57
N THR A 154 8.52 -3.77 -3.41
CA THR A 154 9.41 -3.06 -2.48
C THR A 154 8.82 -1.78 -1.89
N GLY A 155 7.52 -1.49 -2.11
CA GLY A 155 6.83 -0.31 -1.62
C GLY A 155 6.77 0.84 -2.63
N GLN A 156 6.70 2.06 -2.12
CA GLN A 156 6.59 3.28 -2.90
C GLN A 156 7.96 3.96 -3.07
N PHE A 157 8.40 4.16 -4.31
CA PHE A 157 9.66 4.83 -4.64
C PHE A 157 9.45 5.94 -5.67
N GLN A 158 10.39 6.91 -5.71
CA GLN A 158 10.36 8.06 -6.62
C GLN A 158 11.24 7.86 -7.87
N ASP A 159 11.75 6.65 -8.10
CA ASP A 159 12.65 6.35 -9.22
C ASP A 159 11.93 6.10 -10.56
N GLY A 160 10.58 5.90 -10.53
CA GLY A 160 9.77 5.75 -11.73
C GLY A 160 9.75 4.33 -12.34
N TYR A 161 10.29 3.33 -11.67
CA TYR A 161 10.30 1.94 -12.14
C TYR A 161 9.17 1.13 -11.53
N LEU A 162 8.24 0.64 -12.35
CA LEU A 162 7.21 -0.32 -11.93
C LEU A 162 7.77 -1.75 -11.94
N ASN A 163 8.40 -2.17 -13.05
CA ASN A 163 9.18 -3.39 -13.08
C ASN A 163 10.58 -3.10 -12.51
N ILE A 164 10.87 -3.71 -11.36
CA ILE A 164 12.11 -3.50 -10.61
C ILE A 164 13.14 -4.63 -10.80
N ARG A 165 12.94 -5.54 -11.76
CA ARG A 165 13.89 -6.60 -12.05
C ARG A 165 15.26 -6.00 -12.40
N GLY A 166 16.29 -6.44 -11.67
CA GLY A 166 17.66 -5.96 -11.85
C GLY A 166 17.97 -4.56 -11.32
N LEU A 167 16.95 -3.80 -10.86
CA LEU A 167 17.14 -2.47 -10.26
C LEU A 167 17.71 -2.58 -8.84
N THR A 168 18.68 -1.77 -8.49
CA THR A 168 19.19 -1.66 -7.12
C THR A 168 18.37 -0.66 -6.32
N ARG A 169 17.85 -1.06 -5.15
CA ARG A 169 17.16 -0.16 -4.21
C ARG A 169 17.68 -0.33 -2.79
N ARG A 170 17.76 0.77 -2.05
CA ARG A 170 17.96 0.76 -0.60
C ARG A 170 16.63 0.96 0.10
N LEU A 171 16.24 0.00 0.94
CA LEU A 171 14.94 -0.03 1.61
C LEU A 171 15.04 0.65 2.97
N THR A 172 14.68 1.93 3.01
CA THR A 172 14.58 2.76 4.22
C THR A 172 13.31 3.59 4.18
N GLN A 173 12.80 3.97 5.36
CA GLN A 173 11.65 4.88 5.48
C GLN A 173 12.14 6.32 5.45
N VAL A 174 11.68 7.10 4.50
CA VAL A 174 11.99 8.54 4.38
C VAL A 174 10.79 9.26 3.78
N ASN A 175 10.64 10.58 3.99
CA ASN A 175 9.60 11.35 3.29
C ASN A 175 9.66 11.07 1.78
N THR A 176 8.50 10.85 1.18
CA THR A 176 8.26 10.44 -0.23
C THR A 176 8.68 9.01 -0.60
N GLN A 177 9.15 8.20 0.37
CA GLN A 177 9.52 6.81 0.14
C GLN A 177 8.98 5.90 1.26
N ILE A 178 8.26 4.85 0.88
CA ILE A 178 7.80 3.79 1.78
C ILE A 178 8.47 2.50 1.36
N SER A 179 9.21 1.88 2.27
CA SER A 179 10.00 0.70 1.99
C SER A 179 9.40 -0.54 2.64
N ILE A 180 9.02 -1.51 1.82
CA ILE A 180 8.41 -2.78 2.26
C ILE A 180 9.17 -3.92 1.57
N PRO A 181 9.84 -4.80 2.31
CA PRO A 181 10.66 -5.85 1.72
C PRO A 181 9.83 -7.03 1.18
N PHE A 182 8.87 -6.71 0.30
CA PHE A 182 7.97 -7.65 -0.36
C PHE A 182 7.96 -7.40 -1.87
N ILE A 183 8.04 -8.48 -2.65
CA ILE A 183 7.94 -8.45 -4.11
C ILE A 183 6.87 -9.42 -4.61
N LEU A 184 6.26 -9.08 -5.74
CA LEU A 184 5.37 -9.92 -6.53
C LEU A 184 6.00 -10.17 -7.91
N SER A 185 6.04 -11.43 -8.34
CA SER A 185 6.60 -11.84 -9.63
C SER A 185 5.54 -12.28 -10.62
N SER A 186 5.74 -11.95 -11.91
CA SER A 186 4.95 -12.50 -13.01
C SER A 186 5.07 -14.03 -13.18
N LYS A 187 6.01 -14.67 -12.48
CA LYS A 187 6.17 -16.14 -12.46
C LYS A 187 5.23 -16.86 -11.48
N GLY A 188 4.32 -16.12 -10.81
CA GLY A 188 3.32 -16.71 -9.92
C GLY A 188 3.84 -16.94 -8.50
N TYR A 189 4.62 -16.00 -7.98
CA TYR A 189 5.01 -16.01 -6.57
C TYR A 189 5.08 -14.60 -5.97
N GLY A 190 4.91 -14.52 -4.64
CA GLY A 190 5.33 -13.42 -3.81
C GLY A 190 6.50 -13.83 -2.92
N LEU A 191 7.37 -12.89 -2.56
CA LEU A 191 8.46 -13.13 -1.63
C LEU A 191 8.50 -12.01 -0.59
N LEU A 192 8.38 -12.36 0.69
CA LEU A 192 8.60 -11.48 1.83
C LEU A 192 9.98 -11.76 2.43
N TRP A 193 10.83 -10.75 2.46
CA TRP A 193 12.09 -10.76 3.20
C TRP A 193 11.86 -10.23 4.61
N ASN A 194 11.90 -11.12 5.61
CA ASN A 194 11.53 -10.79 7.00
C ASN A 194 12.72 -10.23 7.77
N ASN A 195 12.99 -8.94 7.60
CA ASN A 195 14.03 -8.21 8.31
C ASN A 195 13.56 -6.76 8.57
N TYR A 196 13.76 -6.26 9.79
CA TYR A 196 13.26 -4.96 10.25
C TYR A 196 14.28 -3.82 10.12
N GLY A 197 15.54 -4.17 9.85
CA GLY A 197 16.63 -3.24 9.63
C GLY A 197 16.79 -2.80 8.18
N LEU A 198 17.95 -2.20 7.91
CA LEU A 198 18.33 -1.80 6.55
C LEU A 198 18.44 -3.02 5.65
N THR A 199 17.73 -2.99 4.54
CA THR A 199 17.79 -3.99 3.48
C THR A 199 18.09 -3.34 2.15
N ASP A 200 19.04 -3.90 1.39
CA ASP A 200 19.29 -3.55 0.00
C ASP A 200 18.69 -4.64 -0.91
N PHE A 201 17.91 -4.21 -1.89
CA PHE A 201 17.40 -5.04 -3.00
C PHE A 201 18.36 -4.91 -4.18
N ASN A 202 18.86 -6.04 -4.71
CA ASN A 202 19.87 -6.10 -5.77
C ASN A 202 21.10 -5.22 -5.47
N PRO A 203 21.77 -5.38 -4.31
CA PRO A 203 22.88 -4.52 -3.90
C PRO A 203 24.04 -4.55 -4.90
N ALA A 204 24.68 -3.40 -5.08
CA ALA A 204 25.92 -3.28 -5.83
C ALA A 204 27.12 -3.33 -4.89
N ASP A 205 28.16 -4.09 -5.26
CA ASP A 205 29.40 -4.19 -4.51
C ASP A 205 30.49 -3.22 -5.03
N GLN A 206 30.26 -2.61 -6.21
CA GLN A 206 31.14 -1.60 -6.78
C GLN A 206 30.60 -0.21 -6.54
N PHE A 207 31.47 0.72 -6.19
CA PHE A 207 31.10 2.10 -5.93
C PHE A 207 32.24 3.06 -6.26
N VAL A 208 31.90 4.33 -6.43
CA VAL A 208 32.84 5.44 -6.52
C VAL A 208 32.34 6.61 -5.68
N GLU A 209 33.19 7.18 -4.88
CA GLU A 209 32.94 8.44 -4.17
C GLU A 209 33.20 9.60 -5.13
N LEU A 210 32.27 10.57 -5.19
CA LEU A 210 32.44 11.74 -6.03
C LEU A 210 33.07 12.87 -5.23
N THR A 211 33.99 13.60 -5.87
CA THR A 211 34.71 14.73 -5.27
C THR A 211 34.12 16.07 -5.73
N PRO A 212 34.07 17.09 -4.84
CA PRO A 212 33.62 18.42 -5.23
C PRO A 212 34.49 18.99 -6.37
N ALA A 213 33.85 19.41 -7.46
CA ALA A 213 34.56 20.05 -8.58
C ALA A 213 34.53 21.59 -8.46
N ASN A 214 33.35 22.18 -8.41
CA ASN A 214 33.16 23.63 -8.25
C ASN A 214 31.78 23.95 -7.67
N ALA A 215 31.62 25.14 -7.06
CA ALA A 215 30.27 25.69 -6.83
C ALA A 215 29.66 25.97 -8.21
N SER A 216 28.54 25.35 -8.51
CA SER A 216 27.83 25.53 -9.78
C SER A 216 26.39 25.97 -9.51
N GLY A 217 25.93 26.95 -10.25
CA GLY A 217 24.55 27.41 -10.21
C GLY A 217 24.30 28.64 -9.34
N GLU A 218 23.11 29.21 -9.52
CA GLU A 218 22.65 30.37 -8.78
C GLU A 218 22.19 29.94 -7.37
N ALA A 219 22.39 30.85 -6.41
CA ALA A 219 21.84 30.69 -5.08
C ALA A 219 20.31 30.86 -5.12
N VAL A 220 19.56 29.85 -4.72
CA VAL A 220 18.10 29.87 -4.71
C VAL A 220 17.60 30.01 -3.28
N THR A 221 16.73 30.99 -3.06
CA THR A 221 16.04 31.14 -1.77
C THR A 221 14.77 30.30 -1.79
N VAL A 222 14.68 29.36 -0.84
CA VAL A 222 13.54 28.44 -0.67
C VAL A 222 12.88 28.67 0.68
N ASN A 223 11.58 28.48 0.76
CA ASN A 223 10.86 28.42 2.02
C ASN A 223 10.88 26.98 2.51
N THR A 224 11.27 26.78 3.76
CA THR A 224 11.23 25.47 4.44
C THR A 224 10.37 25.57 5.69
N THR A 225 9.97 24.43 6.21
CA THR A 225 9.18 24.33 7.42
C THR A 225 10.05 23.87 8.57
N GLY A 226 9.99 24.56 9.68
CA GLY A 226 10.64 24.19 10.93
C GLY A 226 9.64 24.16 12.08
N THR A 227 10.07 23.72 13.26
CA THR A 227 9.23 23.66 14.47
C THR A 227 8.64 25.01 14.90
N SER A 228 9.26 26.12 14.48
CA SER A 228 8.80 27.51 14.73
C SER A 228 7.98 28.09 13.57
N GLY A 229 7.69 27.33 12.51
CA GLY A 229 7.00 27.82 11.32
C GLY A 229 7.89 27.85 10.08
N ASN A 230 7.49 28.65 9.09
CA ASN A 230 8.20 28.74 7.81
C ASN A 230 9.50 29.53 7.95
N VAL A 231 10.60 28.96 7.42
CA VAL A 231 11.94 29.56 7.42
C VAL A 231 12.39 29.77 5.98
N ARG A 232 13.04 30.91 5.71
CA ARG A 232 13.72 31.15 4.42
C ARG A 232 15.16 30.68 4.48
N GLU A 233 15.54 29.81 3.56
CA GLU A 233 16.92 29.32 3.39
C GLU A 233 17.44 29.68 2.00
N THR A 234 18.72 30.12 1.94
CA THR A 234 19.41 30.30 0.67
C THR A 234 20.28 29.09 0.42
N ARG A 235 20.06 28.38 -0.68
CA ARG A 235 20.78 27.18 -1.09
C ARG A 235 21.54 27.43 -2.36
N GLN A 236 22.75 26.88 -2.42
CA GLN A 236 23.60 26.91 -3.60
C GLN A 236 23.90 25.49 -4.03
N THR A 237 23.81 25.22 -5.34
CA THR A 237 24.19 23.91 -5.89
C THR A 237 25.70 23.80 -6.07
N TYR A 238 26.19 22.58 -5.86
CA TYR A 238 27.59 22.19 -6.05
C TYR A 238 27.65 21.03 -7.03
N SER A 239 28.71 21.00 -7.85
CA SER A 239 29.02 19.88 -8.74
C SER A 239 30.01 18.94 -8.10
N PHE A 240 29.77 17.65 -8.20
CA PHE A 240 30.66 16.58 -7.77
C PHE A 240 30.93 15.69 -8.97
N THR A 241 32.18 15.26 -9.13
CA THR A 241 32.62 14.48 -10.29
C THR A 241 33.41 13.23 -9.88
N ALA A 242 33.29 12.23 -10.73
CA ALA A 242 34.09 11.00 -10.68
C ALA A 242 34.14 10.37 -12.07
N SER A 243 34.82 9.25 -12.20
CA SER A 243 34.70 8.38 -13.37
C SER A 243 34.66 6.93 -12.96
N VAL A 244 33.91 6.14 -13.70
CA VAL A 244 33.78 4.69 -13.54
C VAL A 244 34.36 3.99 -14.78
N ASP A 245 35.01 2.85 -14.56
CA ASP A 245 35.52 2.00 -15.64
C ASP A 245 34.67 0.75 -15.72
N VAL A 246 33.92 0.60 -16.81
CA VAL A 246 32.92 -0.44 -17.04
C VAL A 246 33.56 -1.59 -17.84
N PRO A 247 33.63 -2.82 -17.29
CA PRO A 247 34.40 -3.90 -17.90
C PRO A 247 33.79 -4.46 -19.20
N ARG A 248 32.50 -4.27 -19.43
CA ARG A 248 31.77 -4.77 -20.62
C ARG A 248 30.56 -3.89 -20.92
N SER A 249 30.20 -3.80 -22.20
CA SER A 249 28.97 -3.12 -22.61
C SER A 249 27.72 -3.87 -22.15
N GLY A 250 26.63 -3.13 -21.80
CA GLY A 250 25.34 -3.67 -21.40
C GLY A 250 24.58 -2.78 -20.45
N SER A 251 23.50 -3.30 -19.90
CA SER A 251 22.65 -2.61 -18.91
C SER A 251 23.29 -2.65 -17.53
N TYR A 252 23.35 -1.50 -16.87
CA TYR A 252 23.86 -1.33 -15.51
C TYR A 252 22.80 -0.71 -14.61
N SER A 253 22.66 -1.26 -13.41
CA SER A 253 21.88 -0.66 -12.34
C SER A 253 22.76 0.23 -11.49
N LEU A 254 22.28 1.44 -11.26
CA LEU A 254 22.92 2.48 -10.48
C LEU A 254 22.10 2.78 -9.24
N LEU A 255 22.78 3.04 -8.12
CA LEU A 255 22.20 3.63 -6.91
C LEU A 255 23.06 4.85 -6.53
N LEU A 256 22.49 6.03 -6.67
CA LEU A 256 23.12 7.25 -6.15
C LEU A 256 22.69 7.43 -4.69
N ASP A 257 23.66 7.60 -3.78
CA ASP A 257 23.46 7.99 -2.38
C ASP A 257 24.18 9.33 -2.17
N VAL A 258 23.45 10.38 -1.81
CA VAL A 258 24.04 11.72 -1.63
C VAL A 258 24.72 11.91 -0.26
N GLY A 259 24.66 10.89 0.62
CA GLY A 259 25.32 10.90 1.93
C GLY A 259 24.66 11.82 2.97
N GLN A 260 23.43 12.23 2.74
CA GLN A 260 22.57 12.97 3.67
C GLN A 260 21.44 12.07 4.18
N ARG A 261 20.77 12.47 5.25
CA ARG A 261 19.54 11.79 5.71
C ARG A 261 18.33 12.12 4.85
N MET A 262 18.34 13.30 4.22
CA MET A 262 17.32 13.77 3.31
C MET A 262 17.96 14.62 2.22
N ALA A 263 17.61 14.34 0.96
CA ALA A 263 18.11 15.08 -0.20
C ALA A 263 17.15 16.20 -0.61
N ARG A 264 17.65 17.07 -1.52
CA ARG A 264 16.89 18.19 -2.11
C ARG A 264 16.85 18.13 -3.61
N LYS A 265 17.81 17.45 -4.22
CA LYS A 265 17.96 17.38 -5.65
C LYS A 265 18.74 16.14 -6.06
N TYR A 266 18.25 15.50 -7.11
CA TYR A 266 19.01 14.51 -7.85
C TYR A 266 19.25 15.05 -9.26
N TYR A 267 20.49 15.24 -9.59
CA TYR A 267 20.93 15.56 -10.92
C TYR A 267 22.14 14.68 -11.20
N LEU A 268 21.92 13.61 -11.97
CA LEU A 268 22.96 12.66 -12.35
C LEU A 268 23.16 12.74 -13.87
N VAL A 269 24.38 13.01 -14.29
CA VAL A 269 24.81 13.04 -15.67
C VAL A 269 25.91 12.01 -15.88
N ILE A 270 25.85 11.25 -16.95
CA ILE A 270 26.84 10.29 -17.38
C ILE A 270 27.22 10.64 -18.83
N ASP A 271 28.50 10.89 -19.09
CA ASP A 271 29.02 11.28 -20.42
C ASP A 271 28.25 12.46 -21.06
N GLY A 272 27.83 13.43 -20.25
CA GLY A 272 27.05 14.57 -20.69
C GLY A 272 25.55 14.28 -20.90
N GLN A 273 25.10 13.03 -20.76
CA GLN A 273 23.70 12.66 -20.83
C GLN A 273 23.07 12.70 -19.43
N LYS A 274 21.95 13.45 -19.31
CA LYS A 274 21.17 13.51 -18.07
C LYS A 274 20.39 12.21 -17.86
N ILE A 275 20.69 11.52 -16.75
CA ILE A 275 20.05 10.27 -16.36
C ILE A 275 18.94 10.50 -15.35
N VAL A 276 19.21 11.34 -14.34
CA VAL A 276 18.24 11.71 -13.30
C VAL A 276 18.20 13.23 -13.17
N ASP A 277 17.02 13.80 -13.12
CA ASP A 277 16.77 15.20 -12.79
C ASP A 277 15.51 15.31 -11.94
N VAL A 278 15.68 15.29 -10.62
CA VAL A 278 14.60 15.46 -9.65
C VAL A 278 14.96 16.57 -8.69
N ASN A 279 14.06 17.53 -8.57
CA ASN A 279 14.19 18.65 -7.65
C ASN A 279 12.92 18.80 -6.82
N ASN A 280 13.06 18.68 -5.52
CA ASN A 280 11.97 18.85 -4.55
C ASN A 280 12.56 19.33 -3.23
N LEU A 281 11.75 19.84 -2.30
CA LEU A 281 12.20 20.24 -0.97
C LEU A 281 12.58 19.03 -0.10
N TRP A 282 11.88 17.92 -0.28
CA TRP A 282 12.10 16.69 0.46
C TRP A 282 12.27 15.51 -0.51
N LEU A 283 13.43 14.85 -0.48
CA LEU A 283 13.70 13.66 -1.29
C LEU A 283 14.43 12.63 -0.44
N PRO A 284 14.24 11.33 -0.70
CA PRO A 284 15.08 10.31 -0.12
C PRO A 284 16.56 10.58 -0.42
N PRO A 285 17.50 10.16 0.42
CA PRO A 285 18.93 10.37 0.15
C PRO A 285 19.44 9.51 -1.02
N THR A 286 18.65 8.53 -1.45
CA THR A 286 19.02 7.60 -2.51
C THR A 286 18.05 7.65 -3.68
N THR A 287 18.56 7.43 -4.90
CA THR A 287 17.76 7.20 -6.11
C THR A 287 18.43 6.15 -6.99
N SER A 288 17.63 5.49 -7.81
CA SER A 288 18.06 4.39 -8.66
C SER A 288 17.84 4.69 -10.14
N ALA A 289 18.66 4.10 -10.99
CA ALA A 289 18.47 4.12 -12.45
C ALA A 289 19.07 2.87 -13.10
N ILE A 290 18.53 2.48 -14.25
CA ILE A 290 19.13 1.51 -15.16
C ILE A 290 19.60 2.26 -16.42
N VAL A 291 20.84 2.04 -16.83
CA VAL A 291 21.46 2.72 -17.97
C VAL A 291 22.20 1.73 -18.87
N GLU A 292 22.24 2.01 -20.15
CA GLU A 292 23.11 1.28 -21.09
C GLU A 292 24.46 1.96 -21.13
N LEU A 293 25.53 1.22 -20.80
CA LEU A 293 26.91 1.70 -20.83
C LEU A 293 27.76 0.84 -21.79
N THR A 294 28.69 1.49 -22.46
CA THR A 294 29.74 0.79 -23.26
C THR A 294 30.87 0.33 -22.37
N ALA A 295 31.67 -0.64 -22.85
CA ALA A 295 32.90 -0.96 -22.12
C ALA A 295 33.91 0.22 -22.16
N GLY A 296 34.50 0.54 -21.02
CA GLY A 296 35.48 1.61 -20.88
C GLY A 296 35.11 2.63 -19.81
N LYS A 297 35.75 3.79 -19.89
CA LYS A 297 35.63 4.86 -18.91
C LYS A 297 34.42 5.74 -19.21
N HIS A 298 33.66 6.06 -18.16
CA HIS A 298 32.49 6.96 -18.20
C HIS A 298 32.68 8.09 -17.18
N ASP A 299 32.41 9.32 -17.59
CA ASP A 299 32.44 10.48 -16.72
C ASP A 299 31.12 10.68 -16.01
N ILE A 300 31.19 10.85 -14.69
CA ILE A 300 30.02 10.98 -13.81
C ILE A 300 30.00 12.38 -13.22
N GLU A 301 28.88 13.07 -13.31
CA GLU A 301 28.60 14.32 -12.61
C GLU A 301 27.31 14.23 -11.80
N VAL A 302 27.37 14.66 -10.54
CA VAL A 302 26.23 14.81 -9.65
C VAL A 302 26.14 16.27 -9.20
N GLN A 303 24.95 16.87 -9.33
CA GLN A 303 24.67 18.14 -8.65
C GLN A 303 23.91 17.90 -7.36
N GLY A 304 24.35 18.56 -6.30
CA GLY A 304 23.82 18.47 -4.97
C GLY A 304 24.04 19.73 -4.15
N GLU A 305 23.95 19.61 -2.82
CA GLU A 305 24.24 20.68 -1.87
C GLU A 305 25.70 20.61 -1.37
N ARG A 306 26.21 21.68 -0.77
CA ARG A 306 27.61 21.81 -0.31
C ARG A 306 28.07 20.66 0.59
N ASN A 307 27.18 20.19 1.45
CA ASN A 307 27.50 19.19 2.47
C ASN A 307 27.25 17.74 2.01
N ASP A 308 26.81 17.56 0.78
CA ASP A 308 26.62 16.24 0.21
C ASP A 308 27.95 15.50 0.07
N LYS A 309 27.86 14.18 0.18
CA LYS A 309 28.98 13.24 -0.03
C LYS A 309 28.49 12.14 -0.95
N PRO A 310 28.26 12.46 -2.24
CA PRO A 310 27.65 11.51 -3.14
C PRO A 310 28.55 10.32 -3.41
N VAL A 311 27.94 9.14 -3.33
CA VAL A 311 28.52 7.85 -3.69
C VAL A 311 27.62 7.24 -4.76
N LEU A 312 28.22 6.85 -5.87
CA LEU A 312 27.54 6.10 -6.91
C LEU A 312 27.90 4.62 -6.79
N TYR A 313 26.91 3.80 -6.46
CA TYR A 313 27.00 2.35 -6.51
C TYR A 313 26.56 1.86 -7.88
N TRP A 314 27.20 0.83 -8.41
CA TRP A 314 26.86 0.30 -9.73
C TRP A 314 27.12 -1.21 -9.86
N ARG A 315 26.30 -1.88 -10.65
CA ARG A 315 26.45 -3.29 -11.00
C ARG A 315 25.88 -3.57 -12.40
N PRO A 316 26.39 -4.58 -13.13
CA PRO A 316 25.70 -5.05 -14.33
C PRO A 316 24.35 -5.66 -13.94
N VAL A 317 23.32 -5.39 -14.74
CA VAL A 317 22.05 -6.10 -14.62
C VAL A 317 22.27 -7.58 -14.92
N SER A 318 21.84 -8.44 -14.01
CA SER A 318 22.05 -9.89 -14.07
C SER A 318 20.75 -10.66 -13.95
N GLU A 319 20.81 -11.98 -14.19
CA GLU A 319 19.69 -12.89 -14.01
C GLU A 319 19.60 -13.35 -12.54
N GLU A 320 19.65 -12.39 -11.61
CA GLU A 320 19.58 -12.62 -10.18
C GLU A 320 18.70 -11.57 -9.50
N THR A 321 17.92 -12.01 -8.52
CA THR A 321 17.27 -11.18 -7.51
C THR A 321 17.95 -11.43 -6.18
N VAL A 322 18.35 -10.35 -5.48
CA VAL A 322 19.15 -10.41 -4.26
C VAL A 322 18.53 -9.56 -3.18
N PHE A 323 18.40 -10.11 -1.99
CA PHE A 323 18.14 -9.36 -0.75
C PHE A 323 19.36 -9.44 0.15
N ARG A 324 19.79 -8.29 0.70
CA ARG A 324 20.90 -8.18 1.65
C ARG A 324 20.49 -7.28 2.80
N SER A 325 20.66 -7.76 4.04
CA SER A 325 20.50 -6.94 5.25
C SER A 325 21.80 -6.85 6.02
N SER A 326 22.18 -5.64 6.42
CA SER A 326 23.43 -5.39 7.16
C SER A 326 23.32 -5.72 8.65
N VAL A 327 22.08 -5.78 9.18
CA VAL A 327 21.75 -6.09 10.59
C VAL A 327 20.63 -7.11 10.62
N ALA A 328 20.89 -8.30 11.16
CA ALA A 328 19.94 -9.39 11.26
C ALA A 328 20.27 -10.33 12.42
N GLN A 329 19.30 -11.08 12.93
CA GLN A 329 19.47 -12.20 13.84
C GLN A 329 19.61 -13.54 13.11
N MET A 330 18.94 -13.65 11.95
CA MET A 330 18.95 -14.82 11.07
C MET A 330 18.60 -14.39 9.64
N LEU A 331 18.81 -15.27 8.68
CA LEU A 331 18.25 -15.12 7.34
C LEU A 331 16.82 -15.69 7.38
N ASP A 332 15.84 -14.91 6.94
CA ASP A 332 14.42 -15.23 7.04
C ASP A 332 13.64 -14.67 5.85
N TYR A 333 12.96 -15.53 5.11
CA TYR A 333 12.07 -15.13 4.02
C TYR A 333 10.91 -16.11 3.86
N THR A 334 9.83 -15.65 3.25
CA THR A 334 8.66 -16.48 2.94
C THR A 334 8.33 -16.39 1.46
N VAL A 335 8.08 -17.52 0.85
CA VAL A 335 7.59 -17.65 -0.53
C VAL A 335 6.12 -18.01 -0.50
N PHE A 336 5.33 -17.24 -1.23
CA PHE A 336 3.89 -17.42 -1.47
C PHE A 336 3.70 -17.82 -2.93
N ALA A 337 3.03 -18.94 -3.21
CA ALA A 337 2.72 -19.38 -4.57
C ALA A 337 1.29 -18.96 -4.95
N GLY A 338 1.10 -18.59 -6.21
CA GLY A 338 -0.20 -18.24 -6.77
C GLY A 338 -0.17 -17.01 -7.67
N ASN A 339 -1.34 -16.63 -8.19
CA ASN A 339 -1.52 -15.35 -8.86
C ASN A 339 -1.50 -14.18 -7.84
N GLY A 340 -1.60 -12.93 -8.32
CA GLY A 340 -1.47 -11.76 -7.46
C GLY A 340 -2.48 -11.72 -6.30
N ASP A 341 -3.73 -12.13 -6.51
CA ASP A 341 -4.75 -12.16 -5.46
C ASP A 341 -4.51 -13.30 -4.45
N GLU A 342 -4.14 -14.49 -4.93
CA GLU A 342 -3.82 -15.63 -4.06
C GLU A 342 -2.61 -15.34 -3.18
N VAL A 343 -1.58 -14.69 -3.71
CA VAL A 343 -0.39 -14.25 -2.98
C VAL A 343 -0.76 -13.25 -1.87
N ILE A 344 -1.53 -12.20 -2.20
CA ILE A 344 -1.91 -11.17 -1.21
C ILE A 344 -2.90 -11.72 -0.19
N ALA A 345 -3.85 -12.57 -0.58
CA ALA A 345 -4.77 -13.22 0.34
C ALA A 345 -4.02 -14.12 1.35
N SER A 346 -3.10 -14.98 0.86
CA SER A 346 -2.24 -15.83 1.69
C SER A 346 -1.37 -15.00 2.64
N TYR A 347 -0.80 -13.89 2.16
CA TYR A 347 -0.03 -12.96 2.98
C TYR A 347 -0.88 -12.36 4.11
N ARG A 348 -2.10 -11.84 3.81
CA ARG A 348 -2.97 -11.22 4.81
C ARG A 348 -3.59 -12.22 5.79
N GLU A 349 -3.81 -13.45 5.36
CA GLU A 349 -4.22 -14.55 6.25
C GLU A 349 -3.20 -14.76 7.38
N LEU A 350 -1.91 -14.62 7.09
CA LEU A 350 -0.81 -14.84 8.04
C LEU A 350 -0.45 -13.59 8.86
N THR A 351 -0.68 -12.41 8.30
CA THR A 351 -0.22 -11.13 8.87
C THR A 351 -1.36 -10.27 9.41
N GLY A 352 -2.58 -10.77 9.38
CA GLY A 352 -3.80 -10.11 9.78
C GLY A 352 -4.53 -9.38 8.64
N PRO A 353 -5.86 -9.47 8.61
CA PRO A 353 -6.68 -8.80 7.60
C PRO A 353 -6.61 -7.27 7.75
N ALA A 354 -6.82 -6.57 6.63
CA ALA A 354 -7.05 -5.13 6.67
C ALA A 354 -8.48 -4.86 7.17
N PRO A 355 -8.70 -4.07 8.23
CA PRO A 355 -10.04 -3.68 8.63
C PRO A 355 -10.76 -2.92 7.51
N MET A 356 -12.08 -3.02 7.46
CA MET A 356 -12.87 -2.21 6.54
C MET A 356 -12.72 -0.73 6.87
N MET A 357 -12.37 0.05 5.86
CA MET A 357 -12.39 1.52 5.98
C MET A 357 -13.82 2.01 6.18
N PRO A 358 -14.04 3.08 6.97
CA PRO A 358 -15.35 3.71 7.07
C PRO A 358 -15.79 4.25 5.70
N LEU A 359 -17.08 4.15 5.39
CA LEU A 359 -17.63 4.52 4.07
C LEU A 359 -17.27 5.96 3.67
N TRP A 360 -17.34 6.90 4.62
CA TRP A 360 -17.02 8.31 4.39
C TRP A 360 -15.55 8.54 4.01
N SER A 361 -14.62 7.66 4.37
CA SER A 361 -13.22 7.80 3.96
C SER A 361 -12.97 7.49 2.49
N LEU A 362 -13.91 6.82 1.83
CA LEU A 362 -13.83 6.45 0.41
C LEU A 362 -14.39 7.53 -0.52
N GLY A 363 -15.01 8.59 0.02
CA GLY A 363 -15.42 9.79 -0.70
C GLY A 363 -14.24 10.74 -0.95
N TYR A 364 -14.48 12.05 -0.81
CA TYR A 364 -13.47 13.08 -1.07
C TYR A 364 -12.88 13.65 0.21
N ILE A 365 -11.55 13.68 0.28
CA ILE A 365 -10.75 14.20 1.38
C ILE A 365 -10.12 15.51 0.93
N HIS A 366 -10.59 16.63 1.50
CA HIS A 366 -10.05 17.95 1.21
C HIS A 366 -9.06 18.41 2.27
N CYS A 367 -7.84 18.69 1.84
CA CYS A 367 -6.77 19.18 2.70
C CYS A 367 -6.05 20.36 2.06
N ARG A 368 -5.62 21.29 2.88
CA ARG A 368 -4.63 22.32 2.55
C ARG A 368 -3.72 22.55 3.74
N GLU A 369 -2.52 22.96 3.53
CA GLU A 369 -1.69 23.52 4.58
C GLU A 369 -1.95 25.03 4.66
N ARG A 370 -2.65 25.53 5.62
CA ARG A 370 -3.51 24.96 6.65
C ARG A 370 -4.65 25.96 6.92
N TYR A 371 -5.67 25.54 7.64
CA TYR A 371 -6.64 26.48 8.21
C TYR A 371 -6.03 27.11 9.47
N ASN A 372 -6.04 28.44 9.57
CA ASN A 372 -5.40 29.15 10.67
C ASN A 372 -6.32 29.31 11.87
N THR A 373 -7.63 29.22 11.67
CA THR A 373 -8.66 29.40 12.69
C THR A 373 -9.81 28.42 12.52
N GLN A 374 -10.52 28.17 13.61
CA GLN A 374 -11.78 27.44 13.61
C GLN A 374 -12.80 28.04 12.60
N ALA A 375 -12.92 29.36 12.56
CA ALA A 375 -13.84 30.06 11.66
C ALA A 375 -13.50 29.80 10.19
N GLU A 376 -12.22 29.88 9.82
CA GLU A 376 -11.76 29.62 8.46
C GLU A 376 -12.06 28.18 8.01
N LEU A 377 -11.85 27.20 8.90
CA LEU A 377 -12.14 25.79 8.62
C LEU A 377 -13.63 25.57 8.39
N LEU A 378 -14.47 26.09 9.28
CA LEU A 378 -15.94 25.97 9.17
C LEU A 378 -16.49 26.71 7.94
N GLU A 379 -15.97 27.89 7.60
CA GLU A 379 -16.37 28.63 6.40
C GLU A 379 -16.09 27.80 5.13
N ASN A 380 -14.92 27.17 5.03
CA ASN A 380 -14.62 26.28 3.90
C ASN A 380 -15.56 25.08 3.81
N ALA A 381 -15.89 24.45 4.93
CA ALA A 381 -16.83 23.33 4.96
C ALA A 381 -18.23 23.76 4.45
N ARG A 382 -18.72 24.95 4.89
CA ARG A 382 -19.99 25.52 4.42
C ARG A 382 -19.95 25.82 2.92
N GLU A 383 -18.86 26.41 2.42
CA GLU A 383 -18.69 26.74 1.00
C GLU A 383 -18.78 25.51 0.10
N PHE A 384 -18.22 24.35 0.49
CA PHE A 384 -18.41 23.09 -0.23
C PHE A 384 -19.89 22.71 -0.35
N ARG A 385 -20.66 22.82 0.74
CA ARG A 385 -22.11 22.53 0.73
C ARG A 385 -22.91 23.54 -0.10
N GLU A 386 -22.62 24.82 0.02
CA GLU A 386 -23.28 25.89 -0.75
C GLU A 386 -23.06 25.73 -2.25
N ARG A 387 -21.85 25.36 -2.67
CA ARG A 387 -21.49 25.06 -4.06
C ARG A 387 -21.97 23.70 -4.56
N LYS A 388 -22.52 22.88 -3.67
CA LYS A 388 -22.91 21.50 -3.97
C LYS A 388 -21.76 20.65 -4.50
N LEU A 389 -20.55 20.87 -3.98
CA LEU A 389 -19.39 20.03 -4.23
C LEU A 389 -19.35 18.92 -3.18
N PRO A 390 -19.37 17.64 -3.61
CA PRO A 390 -19.27 16.54 -2.67
C PRO A 390 -18.00 16.57 -1.83
N ILE A 391 -18.16 16.34 -0.52
CA ILE A 391 -17.05 16.23 0.43
C ILE A 391 -17.49 15.39 1.63
N ASP A 392 -16.62 14.49 2.10
CA ASP A 392 -16.79 13.76 3.36
C ASP A 392 -15.89 14.25 4.47
N MET A 393 -14.67 14.70 4.13
CA MET A 393 -13.66 14.99 5.13
C MET A 393 -12.88 16.27 4.81
N ILE A 394 -12.77 17.13 5.81
CA ILE A 394 -11.85 18.26 5.83
C ILE A 394 -10.69 17.94 6.76
N VAL A 395 -9.49 18.42 6.45
CA VAL A 395 -8.28 18.08 7.21
C VAL A 395 -7.70 19.32 7.87
N GLN A 396 -7.57 19.31 9.18
CA GLN A 396 -6.80 20.30 9.93
C GLN A 396 -5.35 19.84 10.01
N ASP A 397 -4.49 20.50 9.28
CA ASP A 397 -3.06 20.28 9.30
C ASP A 397 -2.40 20.91 10.53
N TRP A 398 -1.11 20.76 10.69
CA TRP A 398 -0.29 21.17 11.81
C TRP A 398 -0.47 22.63 12.29
N GLN A 399 0.14 23.04 13.42
CA GLN A 399 0.03 24.35 14.08
C GLN A 399 -1.32 24.72 14.73
N TYR A 400 -2.31 23.83 14.80
CA TYR A 400 -3.51 24.10 15.60
C TYR A 400 -3.20 24.24 17.10
N TRP A 401 -2.07 23.73 17.54
CA TRP A 401 -1.54 23.84 18.90
C TRP A 401 -0.94 25.23 19.22
N GLY A 402 -0.64 26.06 18.23
CA GLY A 402 -0.18 27.44 18.35
C GLY A 402 0.90 27.66 19.40
N LYS A 403 0.58 28.44 20.40
CA LYS A 403 1.47 28.83 21.51
C LYS A 403 1.93 27.69 22.43
N TYR A 404 1.31 26.52 22.36
CA TYR A 404 1.63 25.39 23.22
C TYR A 404 2.81 24.54 22.75
N GLY A 405 3.34 24.79 21.57
CA GLY A 405 4.48 24.07 21.00
C GLY A 405 4.09 22.86 20.14
N TRP A 406 5.05 22.35 19.40
CA TRP A 406 4.85 21.30 18.39
C TRP A 406 4.18 20.06 18.96
N ASN A 407 3.03 19.69 18.40
CA ASN A 407 2.22 18.52 18.78
C ASN A 407 1.91 18.44 20.30
N ALA A 408 1.61 19.57 20.91
CA ALA A 408 1.27 19.66 22.35
C ALA A 408 -0.05 18.95 22.71
N MET A 409 -0.72 18.28 21.74
CA MET A 409 -2.00 17.58 21.89
C MET A 409 -3.11 18.48 22.50
N LYS A 410 -3.09 19.72 22.12
CA LYS A 410 -4.01 20.74 22.62
C LYS A 410 -4.25 21.80 21.54
N PHE A 411 -5.48 22.24 21.40
CA PHE A 411 -5.82 23.38 20.55
C PHE A 411 -5.42 24.70 21.22
N ASP A 412 -4.92 25.64 20.42
CA ASP A 412 -4.72 27.03 20.81
C ASP A 412 -6.07 27.75 20.81
N GLU A 413 -6.56 28.13 21.99
CA GLU A 413 -7.86 28.74 22.17
C GLU A 413 -8.01 30.10 21.51
N ASP A 414 -6.91 30.80 21.21
CA ASP A 414 -6.95 32.08 20.50
C ASP A 414 -7.38 31.87 19.01
N ARG A 415 -7.15 30.66 18.48
CA ARG A 415 -7.47 30.27 17.09
C ARG A 415 -8.65 29.34 17.01
N TYR A 416 -8.77 28.41 17.96
CA TYR A 416 -9.80 27.37 18.05
C TYR A 416 -10.48 27.51 19.44
N PRO A 417 -11.34 28.52 19.62
CA PRO A 417 -11.90 28.85 20.94
C PRO A 417 -12.82 27.74 21.47
N ASP A 418 -13.47 26.97 20.62
CA ASP A 418 -14.36 25.89 21.03
C ASP A 418 -14.29 24.72 20.03
N PRO A 419 -13.31 23.81 20.16
CA PRO A 419 -13.20 22.64 19.29
C PRO A 419 -14.41 21.70 19.38
N GLY A 420 -15.08 21.63 20.53
CA GLY A 420 -16.29 20.81 20.69
C GLY A 420 -17.46 21.32 19.82
N SER A 421 -17.71 22.63 19.83
CA SER A 421 -18.69 23.27 18.98
C SER A 421 -18.32 23.16 17.49
N MET A 422 -17.03 23.29 17.17
CA MET A 422 -16.53 23.08 15.80
C MET A 422 -16.87 21.67 15.29
N MET A 423 -16.57 20.64 16.07
CA MET A 423 -16.89 19.26 15.70
C MET A 423 -18.39 19.04 15.50
N LYS A 424 -19.21 19.58 16.42
CA LYS A 424 -20.66 19.49 16.30
C LYS A 424 -21.17 20.12 15.01
N GLU A 425 -20.70 21.31 14.64
CA GLU A 425 -21.11 22.00 13.43
C GLU A 425 -20.65 21.27 12.15
N LEU A 426 -19.44 20.70 12.16
CA LEU A 426 -18.98 19.87 11.06
C LEU A 426 -19.86 18.62 10.89
N HIS A 427 -20.20 17.94 11.99
CA HIS A 427 -21.08 16.75 11.95
C HIS A 427 -22.51 17.10 11.53
N GLU A 428 -23.04 18.28 11.88
CA GLU A 428 -24.33 18.79 11.39
C GLU A 428 -24.33 19.02 9.87
N MET A 429 -23.16 19.26 9.28
CA MET A 429 -22.96 19.34 7.83
C MET A 429 -22.59 17.99 7.19
N ASP A 430 -22.54 16.88 7.96
CA ASP A 430 -21.99 15.58 7.52
C ASP A 430 -20.57 15.68 6.94
N VAL A 431 -19.75 16.56 7.53
CA VAL A 431 -18.31 16.67 7.24
C VAL A 431 -17.52 16.10 8.42
N ARG A 432 -16.59 15.19 8.13
CA ARG A 432 -15.69 14.59 9.12
C ARG A 432 -14.42 15.42 9.23
N LEU A 433 -13.79 15.38 10.40
CA LEU A 433 -12.49 16.03 10.62
C LEU A 433 -11.38 15.01 10.78
N MET A 434 -10.36 15.14 9.93
CA MET A 434 -9.05 14.55 10.17
C MET A 434 -8.12 15.62 10.75
N ILE A 435 -7.30 15.24 11.73
CA ILE A 435 -6.33 16.16 12.34
C ILE A 435 -4.91 15.59 12.23
N SER A 436 -3.94 16.44 11.91
CA SER A 436 -2.53 16.08 11.89
C SER A 436 -2.00 15.88 13.32
N VAL A 437 -1.40 14.73 13.56
CA VAL A 437 -0.70 14.40 14.81
C VAL A 437 0.70 13.85 14.47
N TRP A 438 1.63 14.01 15.41
CA TRP A 438 3.03 13.65 15.19
C TRP A 438 3.52 12.71 16.28
N SER A 439 4.43 11.84 15.94
CA SER A 439 5.20 11.06 16.92
C SER A 439 6.32 11.90 17.58
N LYS A 440 6.57 13.10 17.04
CA LYS A 440 7.44 14.13 17.59
C LYS A 440 6.65 15.07 18.50
N ILE A 441 7.18 15.40 19.68
CA ILE A 441 6.60 16.37 20.64
C ILE A 441 7.68 17.35 21.04
N ASP A 442 7.37 18.66 20.98
CA ASP A 442 8.28 19.70 21.49
C ASP A 442 8.60 19.47 22.97
N ALA A 443 9.87 19.24 23.27
CA ALA A 443 10.35 18.99 24.63
C ALA A 443 10.12 20.17 25.60
N GLN A 444 9.78 21.37 25.10
CA GLN A 444 9.44 22.55 25.93
C GLN A 444 7.93 22.66 26.19
N SER A 445 7.09 21.93 25.46
CA SER A 445 5.65 21.85 25.74
C SER A 445 5.39 21.20 27.12
N GLU A 446 4.19 21.35 27.65
CA GLU A 446 3.82 20.73 28.93
C GLU A 446 3.93 19.19 28.87
N VAL A 447 3.38 18.60 27.82
CA VAL A 447 3.47 17.15 27.58
C VAL A 447 4.92 16.71 27.33
N GLY A 448 5.69 17.51 26.58
CA GLY A 448 7.08 17.22 26.29
C GLY A 448 7.99 17.26 27.53
N LYS A 449 7.77 18.19 28.45
CA LYS A 449 8.50 18.22 29.73
C LYS A 449 8.26 16.95 30.53
N GLN A 450 7.01 16.50 30.61
CA GLN A 450 6.67 15.25 31.31
C GLN A 450 7.30 14.02 30.60
N ALA A 451 7.28 13.99 29.28
CA ALA A 451 7.94 12.92 28.50
C ALA A 451 9.46 12.89 28.76
N LYS A 452 10.09 14.06 28.80
CA LYS A 452 11.52 14.20 29.08
C LYS A 452 11.89 13.73 30.50
N GLU A 453 11.12 14.15 31.53
CA GLU A 453 11.33 13.75 32.91
C GLU A 453 11.24 12.22 33.07
N LYS A 454 10.38 11.56 32.30
CA LYS A 454 10.17 10.11 32.32
C LYS A 454 11.12 9.32 31.38
N GLY A 455 11.95 9.99 30.59
CA GLY A 455 12.85 9.36 29.64
C GLY A 455 12.12 8.67 28.48
N TYR A 456 11.05 9.27 27.97
CA TYR A 456 10.18 8.71 26.93
C TYR A 456 10.54 9.12 25.51
N TYR A 457 11.58 9.94 25.34
CA TYR A 457 12.15 10.24 24.03
C TYR A 457 13.21 9.24 23.62
N ILE A 458 13.33 9.02 22.31
CA ILE A 458 14.53 8.41 21.72
C ILE A 458 15.70 9.35 22.01
N PRO A 459 16.80 8.88 22.64
CA PRO A 459 17.89 9.73 23.09
C PRO A 459 18.45 10.66 22.00
N GLY A 460 18.60 11.94 22.33
CA GLY A 460 19.08 12.97 21.41
C GLY A 460 18.08 13.37 20.32
N SER A 461 16.79 13.12 20.53
CA SER A 461 15.71 13.51 19.60
C SER A 461 14.48 14.03 20.34
N ASP A 462 13.50 14.55 19.57
CA ASP A 462 12.16 14.91 20.07
C ASP A 462 11.11 13.84 19.70
N TRP A 463 11.54 12.67 19.20
CA TRP A 463 10.68 11.55 18.83
C TRP A 463 10.38 10.70 20.05
N ILE A 464 9.11 10.36 20.24
CA ILE A 464 8.69 9.44 21.31
C ILE A 464 9.18 8.04 21.00
N ASP A 465 9.73 7.35 22.00
CA ASP A 465 10.17 5.96 21.90
C ASP A 465 8.98 4.99 21.97
N PHE A 466 8.28 4.80 20.87
CA PHE A 466 7.14 3.87 20.81
C PHE A 466 7.51 2.40 20.99
N PHE A 467 8.80 2.05 20.95
CA PHE A 467 9.27 0.71 21.33
C PHE A 467 9.21 0.50 22.84
N ASN A 468 9.15 1.58 23.61
CA ASN A 468 8.91 1.57 25.05
C ASN A 468 7.39 1.63 25.32
N SER A 469 6.82 0.55 25.85
CA SER A 469 5.38 0.47 26.11
C SER A 469 4.84 1.55 27.06
N ASP A 470 5.65 2.02 28.02
CA ASP A 470 5.22 3.10 28.93
C ASP A 470 5.18 4.44 28.20
N ALA A 471 6.10 4.68 27.27
CA ALA A 471 6.10 5.88 26.44
C ALA A 471 4.92 5.88 25.45
N ALA A 472 4.62 4.74 24.85
CA ALA A 472 3.45 4.54 24.00
C ALA A 472 2.14 4.77 24.78
N ALA A 473 2.00 4.21 25.99
CA ALA A 473 0.84 4.42 26.86
C ALA A 473 0.71 5.89 27.31
N PHE A 474 1.83 6.55 27.61
CA PHE A 474 1.86 7.99 27.93
C PHE A 474 1.38 8.83 26.73
N TYR A 475 1.87 8.52 25.52
CA TYR A 475 1.42 9.20 24.31
C TYR A 475 -0.07 9.03 24.10
N TRP A 476 -0.59 7.80 24.16
CA TRP A 476 -2.02 7.53 24.05
C TRP A 476 -2.87 8.27 25.09
N GLN A 477 -2.44 8.29 26.36
CA GLN A 477 -3.17 8.99 27.42
C GLN A 477 -3.32 10.50 27.12
N ASN A 478 -2.25 11.16 26.66
CA ASN A 478 -2.32 12.58 26.30
C ASN A 478 -3.16 12.82 25.03
N PHE A 479 -3.03 11.94 24.04
CA PHE A 479 -3.85 11.96 22.84
C PHE A 479 -5.34 11.85 23.17
N ARG A 480 -5.73 10.88 24.00
CA ARG A 480 -7.10 10.65 24.43
C ARG A 480 -7.68 11.86 25.16
N THR A 481 -6.97 12.38 26.14
CA THR A 481 -7.45 13.46 26.98
C THR A 481 -7.38 14.83 26.31
N GLY A 482 -6.46 15.02 25.38
CA GLY A 482 -6.24 16.26 24.66
C GLY A 482 -7.07 16.43 23.40
N LEU A 483 -7.19 15.37 22.60
CA LEU A 483 -7.75 15.43 21.25
C LEU A 483 -8.99 14.53 21.05
N LEU A 484 -8.93 13.24 21.38
CA LEU A 484 -10.02 12.29 21.14
C LEU A 484 -11.34 12.72 21.81
N LYS A 485 -11.27 13.36 22.98
CA LYS A 485 -12.45 13.86 23.72
C LYS A 485 -13.37 14.80 22.93
N TYR A 486 -12.87 15.41 21.86
CA TYR A 486 -13.68 16.32 21.02
C TYR A 486 -14.46 15.59 19.93
N GLY A 487 -14.28 14.28 19.78
CA GLY A 487 -15.00 13.48 18.77
C GLY A 487 -14.41 13.59 17.36
N ILE A 488 -13.12 13.88 17.23
CA ILE A 488 -12.38 13.90 15.95
C ILE A 488 -12.48 12.53 15.29
N ASP A 489 -12.65 12.49 13.96
CA ASP A 489 -13.04 11.29 13.23
C ASP A 489 -11.86 10.48 12.67
N ALA A 490 -10.77 11.15 12.28
CA ALA A 490 -9.60 10.52 11.65
C ALA A 490 -8.28 11.16 12.08
N TRP A 491 -7.19 10.40 11.92
CA TRP A 491 -5.89 10.73 12.51
C TRP A 491 -4.79 10.67 11.47
N TRP A 492 -4.22 11.81 11.12
CA TRP A 492 -3.09 11.90 10.22
C TRP A 492 -1.79 11.89 11.01
N GLN A 493 -1.14 10.73 11.05
CA GLN A 493 0.15 10.51 11.68
C GLN A 493 1.26 10.90 10.70
N ASP A 494 1.69 12.13 10.77
CA ASP A 494 2.76 12.64 9.91
C ASP A 494 4.15 12.29 10.46
N ALA A 495 5.14 12.22 9.57
CA ALA A 495 6.56 11.99 9.86
C ALA A 495 6.86 10.77 10.74
N THR A 496 6.22 9.64 10.43
CA THR A 496 6.34 8.38 11.18
C THR A 496 7.49 7.47 10.73
N GLU A 497 8.45 7.96 9.96
CA GLU A 497 9.63 7.19 9.52
C GLU A 497 10.55 6.73 10.67
N PRO A 498 10.93 7.48 11.75
CA PRO A 498 10.81 8.93 11.98
C PRO A 498 11.60 9.76 10.96
N GLU A 499 11.20 11.01 10.76
CA GLU A 499 11.75 11.89 9.73
C GLU A 499 13.29 11.88 9.71
N ASN A 500 13.88 11.92 8.49
CA ASN A 500 15.33 11.85 8.28
C ASN A 500 16.00 10.55 8.77
N ASP A 501 15.26 9.45 8.84
CA ASP A 501 15.81 8.15 9.26
C ASP A 501 16.51 8.22 10.64
N ASP A 502 15.83 8.79 11.61
CA ASP A 502 16.41 9.18 12.89
C ASP A 502 16.68 8.03 13.89
N LEU A 503 16.52 6.76 13.51
CA LEU A 503 16.89 5.62 14.37
C LEU A 503 18.36 5.20 14.23
N GLN A 504 19.03 5.62 13.17
CA GLN A 504 20.43 5.25 12.94
C GLN A 504 21.36 5.86 14.01
N ASN A 505 22.26 5.05 14.57
CA ASN A 505 23.17 5.41 15.67
C ASN A 505 22.47 5.88 16.94
N ARG A 506 21.23 5.41 17.17
CA ARG A 506 20.47 5.68 18.39
C ARG A 506 20.11 4.40 19.11
N ARG A 507 19.83 4.52 20.39
CA ARG A 507 19.30 3.43 21.22
C ARG A 507 17.81 3.64 21.43
N ILE A 508 17.03 2.59 21.36
CA ILE A 508 15.56 2.56 21.53
C ILE A 508 15.18 1.60 22.66
N ASN A 509 13.91 1.56 23.01
CA ASN A 509 13.36 0.72 24.07
C ASN A 509 14.13 0.92 25.39
N ARG A 510 14.11 2.16 25.91
CA ARG A 510 14.87 2.53 27.12
C ARG A 510 16.39 2.28 26.97
N GLU A 511 16.93 2.59 25.84
CA GLU A 511 18.35 2.38 25.49
C GLU A 511 18.81 0.91 25.52
N GLN A 512 17.89 -0.05 25.47
CA GLN A 512 18.23 -1.48 25.51
C GLN A 512 18.63 -2.04 24.14
N THR A 513 18.15 -1.43 23.03
CA THR A 513 18.30 -2.00 21.67
C THR A 513 18.87 -0.98 20.69
N PRO A 514 19.83 -1.36 19.84
CA PRO A 514 20.25 -0.51 18.71
C PRO A 514 19.07 -0.23 17.75
N GLY A 515 18.89 1.02 17.38
CA GLY A 515 17.81 1.44 16.49
C GLY A 515 17.89 0.80 15.11
N GLU A 516 19.09 0.44 14.66
CA GLU A 516 19.32 -0.23 13.38
C GLU A 516 18.61 -1.58 13.26
N VAL A 517 18.35 -2.26 14.37
CA VAL A 517 17.63 -3.56 14.39
C VAL A 517 16.17 -3.37 13.94
N TYR A 518 15.55 -2.24 14.32
CA TYR A 518 14.15 -1.94 14.08
C TYR A 518 13.96 -0.72 13.16
N ARG A 519 14.95 -0.39 12.34
CA ARG A 519 15.04 0.84 11.56
C ARG A 519 13.80 1.15 10.71
N ASN A 520 13.15 0.15 10.15
CA ASN A 520 12.02 0.31 9.22
C ASN A 520 10.64 0.12 9.86
N VAL A 521 10.55 -0.24 11.14
CA VAL A 521 9.27 -0.64 11.76
C VAL A 521 8.69 0.36 12.76
N TYR A 522 9.30 1.52 12.93
CA TYR A 522 8.77 2.59 13.78
C TYR A 522 7.31 2.96 13.45
N PRO A 523 6.91 3.11 12.16
CA PRO A 523 5.54 3.42 11.79
C PRO A 523 4.52 2.37 12.25
N MET A 524 4.95 1.10 12.34
CA MET A 524 4.11 0.02 12.84
C MET A 524 3.78 0.22 14.33
N TYR A 525 4.75 0.57 15.15
CA TYR A 525 4.55 0.81 16.59
C TYR A 525 3.69 2.05 16.85
N VAL A 526 3.88 3.11 16.08
CA VAL A 526 3.04 4.32 16.14
C VAL A 526 1.59 3.98 15.79
N SER A 527 1.37 3.36 14.61
CA SER A 527 0.03 3.03 14.13
C SER A 527 -0.67 2.00 15.03
N LYS A 528 0.07 1.01 15.54
CA LYS A 528 -0.43 0.05 16.53
C LYS A 528 -0.96 0.75 17.77
N THR A 529 -0.16 1.67 18.36
CA THR A 529 -0.54 2.40 19.58
C THR A 529 -1.86 3.16 19.38
N ILE A 530 -1.99 3.87 18.28
CA ILE A 530 -3.20 4.64 17.99
C ILE A 530 -4.39 3.73 17.70
N TYR A 531 -4.20 2.69 16.87
CA TYR A 531 -5.28 1.77 16.49
C TYR A 531 -5.83 1.01 17.71
N GLU A 532 -4.95 0.42 18.52
CA GLU A 532 -5.36 -0.33 19.71
C GLU A 532 -6.03 0.60 20.74
N GLY A 533 -5.52 1.83 20.90
CA GLY A 533 -6.14 2.82 21.76
C GLY A 533 -7.54 3.24 21.26
N LEU A 534 -7.74 3.47 19.96
CA LEU A 534 -9.05 3.76 19.39
C LEU A 534 -10.01 2.57 19.55
N ARG A 535 -9.56 1.34 19.32
CA ARG A 535 -10.38 0.14 19.53
C ARG A 535 -10.84 -0.01 20.99
N GLN A 536 -10.03 0.46 21.94
CA GLN A 536 -10.36 0.41 23.36
C GLN A 536 -11.29 1.55 23.80
N ASP A 537 -10.99 2.80 23.39
CA ASP A 537 -11.62 4.00 23.96
C ASP A 537 -12.75 4.55 23.06
N ASP A 538 -12.83 4.12 21.80
CA ASP A 538 -13.85 4.47 20.81
C ASP A 538 -14.26 3.25 19.94
N PRO A 539 -14.73 2.15 20.58
CA PRO A 539 -14.94 0.87 19.90
C PRO A 539 -16.10 0.89 18.89
N ASP A 540 -16.97 1.89 18.95
CA ASP A 540 -18.16 2.00 18.10
C ASP A 540 -17.89 2.76 16.80
N ARG A 541 -16.68 3.28 16.60
CA ARG A 541 -16.27 3.97 15.36
C ARG A 541 -15.09 3.26 14.69
N ARG A 542 -15.20 3.01 13.38
CA ARG A 542 -14.05 2.52 12.59
C ARG A 542 -12.94 3.53 12.59
N ALA A 543 -11.75 3.08 12.96
CA ALA A 543 -10.55 3.88 12.87
C ALA A 543 -10.21 4.17 11.41
N MET A 544 -9.76 5.38 11.15
CA MET A 544 -9.03 5.76 9.95
C MET A 544 -7.74 6.42 10.38
N ILE A 545 -6.63 5.77 10.09
CA ILE A 545 -5.28 6.27 10.35
C ILE A 545 -4.65 6.56 8.99
N PHE A 546 -4.00 7.70 8.89
CA PHE A 546 -3.33 8.15 7.67
C PHE A 546 -1.87 8.44 8.01
N THR A 547 -0.91 7.76 7.38
CA THR A 547 0.51 7.82 7.75
C THR A 547 1.42 7.90 6.54
N ARG A 548 2.56 8.61 6.67
CA ARG A 548 3.52 8.83 5.57
C ARG A 548 4.45 7.65 5.35
N SER A 549 4.43 6.67 6.23
CA SER A 549 5.38 5.57 6.26
C SER A 549 4.67 4.26 6.55
N GLY A 550 5.24 3.14 6.15
CA GLY A 550 4.60 1.84 6.30
C GLY A 550 5.57 0.67 6.28
N PHE A 551 5.12 -0.47 6.78
CA PHE A 551 5.89 -1.72 6.75
C PHE A 551 4.95 -2.93 6.62
N SER A 552 5.51 -4.11 6.30
CA SER A 552 4.74 -5.36 6.19
C SER A 552 3.92 -5.64 7.45
N GLY A 553 2.65 -6.01 7.28
CA GLY A 553 1.74 -6.30 8.40
C GLY A 553 0.97 -5.09 8.95
N MET A 554 1.27 -3.86 8.52
CA MET A 554 0.57 -2.66 9.02
C MET A 554 -0.87 -2.53 8.54
N GLN A 555 -1.29 -3.25 7.50
CA GLN A 555 -2.68 -3.23 7.03
C GLN A 555 -3.70 -3.51 8.14
N ARG A 556 -3.34 -4.32 9.15
CA ARG A 556 -4.21 -4.67 10.28
C ARG A 556 -4.53 -3.53 11.25
N TYR A 557 -3.84 -2.41 11.14
CA TYR A 557 -4.04 -1.23 12.01
C TYR A 557 -4.84 -0.11 11.33
N ALA A 558 -5.66 -0.41 10.33
CA ALA A 558 -6.43 0.57 9.57
C ALA A 558 -5.59 1.75 9.05
N ALA A 559 -4.33 1.48 8.72
CA ALA A 559 -3.37 2.48 8.28
C ALA A 559 -3.41 2.63 6.76
N ALA A 560 -3.79 3.81 6.31
CA ALA A 560 -3.66 4.26 4.94
C ALA A 560 -2.39 5.10 4.78
N THR A 561 -1.81 5.11 3.58
CA THR A 561 -0.57 5.86 3.30
C THR A 561 -0.73 6.84 2.15
N TRP A 562 0.17 7.82 2.08
CA TRP A 562 0.27 8.70 0.92
C TRP A 562 1.73 8.87 0.48
N SER A 563 1.89 9.45 -0.70
CA SER A 563 3.19 9.54 -1.36
C SER A 563 4.17 10.56 -0.76
N GLY A 564 3.80 11.26 0.31
CA GLY A 564 4.63 12.30 0.94
C GLY A 564 4.60 13.64 0.20
N ASP A 565 5.53 14.52 0.53
CA ASP A 565 5.58 15.93 0.11
C ASP A 565 6.21 16.07 -1.28
N VAL A 566 5.44 15.78 -2.31
CA VAL A 566 5.93 15.71 -3.70
C VAL A 566 5.73 17.01 -4.49
N GLY A 567 6.48 17.19 -5.58
CA GLY A 567 6.25 18.26 -6.56
C GLY A 567 4.96 18.07 -7.34
N HIS A 568 4.76 18.90 -8.38
CA HIS A 568 3.50 18.95 -9.15
C HIS A 568 3.64 18.57 -10.62
N ASP A 569 4.88 18.52 -11.16
CA ASP A 569 5.13 18.36 -12.57
C ASP A 569 4.68 17.00 -13.17
N TRP A 570 4.72 16.87 -14.49
CA TRP A 570 4.29 15.66 -15.20
C TRP A 570 5.14 14.44 -14.88
N GLU A 571 6.43 14.61 -14.66
CA GLU A 571 7.32 13.52 -14.26
C GLU A 571 6.97 13.02 -12.86
N THR A 572 6.68 13.95 -11.96
CA THR A 572 6.20 13.61 -10.62
C THR A 572 4.88 12.83 -10.70
N LEU A 573 3.89 13.25 -11.50
CA LEU A 573 2.64 12.50 -11.68
C LEU A 573 2.89 11.07 -12.14
N ARG A 574 3.77 10.86 -13.13
CA ARG A 574 4.16 9.53 -13.60
C ARG A 574 4.76 8.68 -12.48
N ARG A 575 5.69 9.24 -11.72
CA ARG A 575 6.34 8.57 -10.60
C ARG A 575 5.36 8.22 -9.48
N GLN A 576 4.37 9.08 -9.21
CA GLN A 576 3.36 8.80 -8.20
C GLN A 576 2.47 7.61 -8.59
N ILE A 577 2.01 7.54 -9.83
CA ILE A 577 1.22 6.40 -10.31
C ILE A 577 2.01 5.10 -10.18
N VAL A 578 3.27 5.10 -10.63
CA VAL A 578 4.18 3.95 -10.53
C VAL A 578 4.44 3.57 -9.07
N GLY A 579 4.72 4.56 -8.21
CA GLY A 579 4.95 4.34 -6.78
C GLY A 579 3.73 3.74 -6.08
N GLY A 580 2.53 4.24 -6.39
CA GLY A 580 1.27 3.70 -5.86
C GLY A 580 1.04 2.25 -6.30
N LEU A 581 1.26 1.93 -7.57
CA LEU A 581 1.13 0.56 -8.09
C LEU A 581 2.15 -0.39 -7.44
N GLY A 582 3.39 0.07 -7.22
CA GLY A 582 4.42 -0.68 -6.48
C GLY A 582 4.03 -0.93 -5.02
N GLN A 583 3.38 0.05 -4.37
CA GLN A 583 2.85 -0.07 -3.01
C GLN A 583 1.72 -1.11 -2.92
N MET A 584 0.79 -1.11 -3.87
CA MET A 584 -0.40 -1.96 -3.82
C MET A 584 -0.08 -3.46 -3.80
N VAL A 585 0.97 -3.91 -4.46
CA VAL A 585 1.37 -5.32 -4.48
C VAL A 585 2.08 -5.78 -3.22
N THR A 586 2.33 -4.90 -2.25
CA THR A 586 3.02 -5.25 -0.99
C THR A 586 2.07 -5.61 0.15
N GLY A 587 0.77 -5.74 -0.13
CA GLY A 587 -0.24 -6.12 0.86
C GLY A 587 -0.85 -4.97 1.65
N LEU A 588 -0.38 -3.72 1.52
CA LEU A 588 -1.00 -2.52 2.09
C LEU A 588 -2.03 -1.95 1.09
N PRO A 589 -3.36 -2.01 1.39
CA PRO A 589 -4.39 -1.77 0.38
C PRO A 589 -4.81 -0.30 0.22
N TRP A 590 -4.47 0.58 1.16
CA TRP A 590 -4.99 1.94 1.21
C TRP A 590 -3.88 2.95 0.95
N TRP A 591 -3.99 3.64 -0.18
CA TRP A 591 -2.99 4.59 -0.63
C TRP A 591 -3.63 5.74 -1.41
N THR A 592 -2.96 6.88 -1.40
CA THR A 592 -3.28 8.04 -2.21
C THR A 592 -2.04 8.92 -2.44
N TYR A 593 -2.24 10.07 -3.03
CA TYR A 593 -1.25 11.14 -3.17
C TYR A 593 -1.88 12.51 -2.89
N ASP A 594 -1.07 13.54 -2.90
CA ASP A 594 -1.53 14.93 -2.85
C ASP A 594 -1.86 15.42 -4.26
N ALA A 595 -3.12 15.30 -4.67
CA ALA A 595 -3.51 15.65 -6.04
C ALA A 595 -3.18 17.11 -6.37
N GLY A 596 -2.48 17.29 -7.50
CA GLY A 596 -1.93 18.56 -7.94
C GLY A 596 -0.54 18.87 -7.40
N GLY A 597 0.04 17.95 -6.59
CA GLY A 597 1.31 18.11 -5.90
C GLY A 597 1.19 18.87 -4.58
N PHE A 598 2.01 18.49 -3.59
CA PHE A 598 2.14 19.22 -2.33
C PHE A 598 2.79 20.58 -2.59
N PHE A 599 3.94 20.60 -3.27
CA PHE A 599 4.60 21.84 -3.69
C PHE A 599 4.05 22.31 -5.04
N ARG A 600 3.30 23.40 -5.04
CA ARG A 600 2.62 23.98 -6.21
C ARG A 600 3.32 25.24 -6.72
N PRO A 601 3.14 25.61 -8.01
CA PRO A 601 3.71 26.85 -8.52
C PRO A 601 3.05 28.08 -7.87
N GLY A 602 3.82 29.15 -7.69
CA GLY A 602 3.32 30.39 -7.06
C GLY A 602 2.17 31.07 -7.81
N ASP A 603 2.08 30.86 -9.11
CA ASP A 603 1.04 31.38 -10.00
C ASP A 603 -0.11 30.37 -10.25
N GLN A 604 -0.24 29.35 -9.43
CA GLN A 604 -1.16 28.21 -9.59
C GLN A 604 -2.61 28.58 -9.94
N TYR A 605 -3.10 29.71 -9.44
CA TYR A 605 -4.50 30.14 -9.63
C TYR A 605 -4.78 30.75 -11.00
N THR A 606 -3.75 31.17 -11.74
CA THR A 606 -3.85 31.81 -13.05
C THR A 606 -3.12 31.06 -14.15
N ASN A 607 -2.29 30.09 -13.80
CA ASN A 607 -1.47 29.32 -14.72
C ASN A 607 -2.27 28.20 -15.38
N THR A 608 -2.70 28.40 -16.61
CA THR A 608 -3.52 27.43 -17.36
C THR A 608 -2.81 26.09 -17.62
N ARG A 609 -1.47 26.06 -17.66
CA ARG A 609 -0.69 24.81 -17.79
C ARG A 609 -0.76 24.00 -16.50
N TYR A 610 -0.70 24.68 -15.37
CA TYR A 610 -0.89 24.02 -14.07
C TYR A 610 -2.34 23.56 -13.88
N HIS A 611 -3.33 24.32 -14.38
CA HIS A 611 -4.74 23.90 -14.36
C HIS A 611 -4.94 22.57 -15.10
N GLU A 612 -4.30 22.37 -16.25
CA GLU A 612 -4.31 21.07 -16.93
C GLU A 612 -3.70 19.97 -16.04
N GLN A 613 -2.52 20.22 -15.46
CA GLN A 613 -1.88 19.27 -14.56
C GLN A 613 -2.80 18.89 -13.38
N LEU A 614 -3.34 19.88 -12.67
CA LEU A 614 -4.25 19.66 -11.54
C LEU A 614 -5.45 18.78 -11.94
N ILE A 615 -6.07 19.06 -13.08
CA ILE A 615 -7.17 18.26 -13.60
C ILE A 615 -6.73 16.81 -13.81
N ARG A 616 -5.55 16.55 -14.42
CA ARG A 616 -5.07 15.18 -14.66
C ARG A 616 -4.72 14.44 -13.38
N TRP A 617 -4.16 15.13 -12.38
CA TRP A 617 -3.99 14.57 -11.05
C TRP A 617 -5.34 14.16 -10.42
N ILE A 618 -6.35 15.04 -10.44
CA ILE A 618 -7.68 14.72 -9.91
C ILE A 618 -8.31 13.54 -10.65
N GLN A 619 -8.19 13.50 -11.98
CA GLN A 619 -8.72 12.42 -12.81
C GLN A 619 -8.11 11.07 -12.45
N ALA A 620 -6.80 10.98 -12.28
CA ALA A 620 -6.13 9.75 -11.86
C ALA A 620 -6.50 9.40 -10.41
N GLY A 621 -6.47 10.37 -9.48
CA GLY A 621 -6.78 10.18 -8.06
C GLY A 621 -8.23 9.73 -7.78
N THR A 622 -9.17 9.99 -8.71
CA THR A 622 -10.53 9.47 -8.61
C THR A 622 -10.60 7.94 -8.57
N PHE A 623 -9.60 7.28 -9.18
CA PHE A 623 -9.49 5.83 -9.25
C PHE A 623 -8.39 5.26 -8.34
N PHE A 624 -8.02 6.00 -7.30
CA PHE A 624 -7.17 5.48 -6.23
C PHE A 624 -8.02 4.98 -5.05
N PRO A 625 -7.46 4.16 -4.17
CA PRO A 625 -8.20 3.70 -2.99
C PRO A 625 -8.79 4.84 -2.18
N LEU A 626 -8.05 5.92 -1.97
CA LEU A 626 -8.51 7.16 -1.36
C LEU A 626 -8.37 8.31 -2.35
N MET A 627 -9.31 9.28 -2.32
CA MET A 627 -9.28 10.47 -3.17
C MET A 627 -8.99 11.71 -2.33
N ARG A 628 -7.79 12.29 -2.47
CA ARG A 628 -7.32 13.40 -1.63
C ARG A 628 -6.70 14.52 -2.46
N VAL A 629 -6.89 15.74 -1.98
CA VAL A 629 -6.16 16.94 -2.39
C VAL A 629 -5.39 17.49 -1.22
N HIS A 630 -4.17 17.96 -1.44
CA HIS A 630 -3.39 18.71 -0.45
C HIS A 630 -2.41 19.66 -1.15
N GLY A 631 -1.92 20.67 -0.44
CA GLY A 631 -0.94 21.63 -1.00
C GLY A 631 -0.32 22.52 0.05
N TYR A 632 1.01 22.66 -0.03
CA TYR A 632 1.82 23.53 0.82
C TYR A 632 1.48 25.00 0.61
N MET A 633 1.11 25.70 1.69
CA MET A 633 0.76 27.13 1.68
C MET A 633 -0.18 27.53 0.53
N SER A 634 -1.10 26.64 0.17
CA SER A 634 -1.99 26.76 -0.97
C SER A 634 -3.44 26.63 -0.56
N ASN A 635 -4.29 27.49 -1.08
CA ASN A 635 -5.74 27.32 -1.04
C ASN A 635 -6.14 26.34 -2.14
N THR A 636 -6.40 25.10 -1.77
CA THR A 636 -6.59 23.96 -2.68
C THR A 636 -8.04 23.74 -3.11
N GLU A 637 -8.94 24.60 -2.66
CA GLU A 637 -10.36 24.51 -2.95
C GLU A 637 -10.62 24.66 -4.47
N PRO A 638 -11.52 23.84 -5.06
CA PRO A 638 -11.77 23.81 -6.51
C PRO A 638 -12.11 25.17 -7.12
N TRP A 639 -12.86 26.01 -6.42
CA TRP A 639 -13.30 27.33 -6.90
C TRP A 639 -12.18 28.36 -7.00
N ARG A 640 -11.01 28.11 -6.42
CA ARG A 640 -9.83 28.99 -6.52
C ARG A 640 -9.19 28.99 -7.91
N TYR A 641 -9.45 27.94 -8.71
CA TYR A 641 -8.85 27.74 -10.03
C TYR A 641 -9.75 28.16 -11.20
N GLY A 642 -10.88 28.84 -10.90
CA GLY A 642 -11.86 29.32 -11.86
C GLY A 642 -12.89 28.29 -12.28
N GLU A 643 -14.01 28.77 -12.83
CA GLU A 643 -15.23 28.00 -13.11
C GLU A 643 -15.00 26.74 -13.97
N LYS A 644 -14.11 26.81 -14.96
CA LYS A 644 -13.82 25.65 -15.83
C LYS A 644 -13.17 24.51 -15.05
N VAL A 645 -12.21 24.80 -14.19
CA VAL A 645 -11.49 23.82 -13.39
C VAL A 645 -12.43 23.25 -12.33
N GLU A 646 -13.16 24.12 -11.63
CA GLU A 646 -14.18 23.74 -10.65
C GLU A 646 -15.21 22.78 -11.25
N HIS A 647 -15.77 23.12 -12.43
CA HIS A 647 -16.73 22.27 -13.13
C HIS A 647 -16.15 20.86 -13.46
N ILE A 648 -14.90 20.79 -13.91
CA ILE A 648 -14.27 19.51 -14.25
C ILE A 648 -14.03 18.69 -12.97
N ILE A 649 -13.53 19.33 -11.89
CA ILE A 649 -13.34 18.67 -10.60
C ILE A 649 -14.68 18.14 -10.07
N ALA A 650 -15.74 18.96 -10.08
CA ALA A 650 -17.08 18.56 -9.65
C ALA A 650 -17.57 17.30 -10.36
N ARG A 651 -17.36 17.19 -11.69
CA ARG A 651 -17.70 15.99 -12.46
C ARG A 651 -16.97 14.72 -11.97
N TYR A 652 -15.72 14.82 -11.59
CA TYR A 652 -14.94 13.68 -11.08
C TYR A 652 -15.29 13.36 -9.63
N LEU A 653 -15.68 14.35 -8.83
CA LEU A 653 -16.30 14.11 -7.53
C LEU A 653 -17.63 13.36 -7.71
N ASP A 654 -18.52 13.81 -8.59
CA ASP A 654 -19.77 13.11 -8.92
C ASP A 654 -19.51 11.66 -9.34
N LEU A 655 -18.51 11.41 -10.20
CA LEU A 655 -18.14 10.06 -10.62
C LEU A 655 -17.68 9.21 -9.43
N ARG A 656 -16.84 9.76 -8.56
CA ARG A 656 -16.35 9.06 -7.34
C ARG A 656 -17.52 8.65 -6.44
N TYR A 657 -18.45 9.57 -6.20
CA TYR A 657 -19.62 9.29 -5.34
C TYR A 657 -20.60 8.31 -5.97
N ARG A 658 -20.79 8.39 -7.29
CA ARG A 658 -21.60 7.38 -7.99
C ARG A 658 -20.97 5.98 -7.98
N LEU A 659 -19.66 5.89 -7.98
CA LEU A 659 -18.93 4.61 -7.86
C LEU A 659 -18.92 4.05 -6.42
N LEU A 660 -19.39 4.75 -5.38
CA LEU A 660 -19.30 4.30 -3.99
C LEU A 660 -19.88 2.90 -3.75
N PRO A 661 -21.02 2.48 -4.32
CA PRO A 661 -21.50 1.10 -4.15
C PRO A 661 -20.50 0.06 -4.67
N TYR A 662 -19.87 0.33 -5.81
CA TYR A 662 -18.78 -0.49 -6.35
C TYR A 662 -17.54 -0.45 -5.45
N ILE A 663 -17.06 0.73 -5.08
CA ILE A 663 -15.87 0.92 -4.24
C ILE A 663 -16.05 0.28 -2.86
N TYR A 664 -17.23 0.43 -2.25
CA TYR A 664 -17.49 -0.10 -0.91
C TYR A 664 -17.57 -1.63 -0.90
N SER A 665 -18.13 -2.25 -1.94
CA SER A 665 -18.08 -3.70 -2.13
C SER A 665 -16.63 -4.19 -2.32
N GLN A 666 -15.77 -3.42 -3.01
CA GLN A 666 -14.35 -3.74 -3.09
C GLN A 666 -13.62 -3.53 -1.75
N ASN A 667 -14.01 -2.54 -0.92
CA ASN A 667 -13.51 -2.38 0.45
C ASN A 667 -13.78 -3.65 1.28
N ALA A 668 -14.97 -4.23 1.16
CA ALA A 668 -15.28 -5.51 1.78
C ALA A 668 -14.42 -6.65 1.21
N ALA A 669 -14.22 -6.72 -0.10
CA ALA A 669 -13.35 -7.71 -0.73
C ALA A 669 -11.89 -7.59 -0.26
N VAL A 670 -11.39 -6.37 -0.05
CA VAL A 670 -10.06 -6.14 0.55
C VAL A 670 -9.98 -6.74 1.95
N SER A 671 -11.00 -6.54 2.76
CA SER A 671 -11.02 -6.96 4.17
C SER A 671 -11.24 -8.47 4.33
N PHE A 672 -12.21 -9.04 3.59
CA PHE A 672 -12.61 -10.44 3.75
C PHE A 672 -11.87 -11.41 2.84
N ASN A 673 -11.48 -10.98 1.64
CA ASN A 673 -10.89 -11.86 0.62
C ASN A 673 -9.41 -11.55 0.33
N GLY A 674 -8.82 -10.53 0.98
CA GLY A 674 -7.45 -10.12 0.69
C GLY A 674 -7.27 -9.47 -0.69
N SER A 675 -8.33 -8.98 -1.33
CA SER A 675 -8.28 -8.33 -2.65
C SER A 675 -7.54 -6.98 -2.62
N THR A 676 -7.27 -6.44 -3.80
CA THR A 676 -6.62 -5.13 -4.01
C THR A 676 -7.47 -4.29 -4.94
N LEU A 677 -7.74 -3.01 -4.58
CA LEU A 677 -8.62 -2.13 -5.36
C LEU A 677 -7.90 -1.46 -6.54
N MET A 678 -6.71 -0.88 -6.33
CA MET A 678 -5.87 -0.32 -7.37
C MET A 678 -4.81 -1.36 -7.74
N ARG A 679 -4.89 -1.92 -8.95
CA ARG A 679 -4.21 -3.16 -9.35
C ARG A 679 -3.26 -2.92 -10.53
N PRO A 680 -1.94 -3.08 -10.39
CA PRO A 680 -1.07 -3.16 -11.56
C PRO A 680 -1.48 -4.35 -12.43
N LEU A 681 -1.31 -4.21 -13.75
CA LEU A 681 -1.85 -5.18 -14.71
C LEU A 681 -1.30 -6.62 -14.55
N VAL A 682 -0.16 -6.79 -13.88
CA VAL A 682 0.39 -8.12 -13.55
C VAL A 682 -0.57 -8.96 -12.68
N MET A 683 -1.40 -8.32 -11.86
CA MET A 683 -2.33 -9.05 -10.98
C MET A 683 -3.44 -9.74 -11.77
N ASP A 684 -3.86 -9.16 -12.91
CA ASP A 684 -4.97 -9.66 -13.73
C ASP A 684 -4.52 -10.31 -15.05
N PHE A 685 -3.33 -9.93 -15.55
CA PHE A 685 -2.80 -10.33 -16.87
C PHE A 685 -1.31 -10.73 -16.81
N PRO A 686 -0.92 -11.69 -15.96
CA PRO A 686 0.49 -12.01 -15.71
C PRO A 686 1.20 -12.61 -16.94
N GLU A 687 0.46 -13.16 -17.90
CA GLU A 687 0.99 -13.78 -19.11
C GLU A 687 0.98 -12.84 -20.33
N ASP A 688 0.32 -11.69 -20.22
CA ASP A 688 0.24 -10.70 -21.29
C ASP A 688 1.43 -9.73 -21.22
N ARG A 689 2.44 -10.01 -22.03
CA ARG A 689 3.68 -9.22 -22.04
C ARG A 689 3.43 -7.71 -22.26
N PHE A 690 2.50 -7.33 -23.14
CA PHE A 690 2.22 -5.91 -23.40
C PHE A 690 1.51 -5.25 -22.23
N ALA A 691 0.71 -5.98 -21.46
CA ALA A 691 0.13 -5.50 -20.22
C ALA A 691 1.23 -5.27 -19.17
N LEU A 692 2.18 -6.18 -19.03
CA LEU A 692 3.30 -6.07 -18.09
C LEU A 692 4.23 -4.87 -18.40
N GLU A 693 4.25 -4.40 -19.63
CA GLU A 693 5.04 -3.23 -20.07
C GLU A 693 4.31 -1.88 -19.86
N GLN A 694 3.02 -1.88 -19.41
CA GLN A 694 2.26 -0.64 -19.17
C GLN A 694 2.52 -0.10 -17.76
N ASN A 695 3.29 0.98 -17.66
CA ASN A 695 3.69 1.55 -16.37
C ASN A 695 2.60 2.44 -15.71
N TYR A 696 1.65 2.96 -16.48
CA TYR A 696 0.67 3.95 -15.99
C TYR A 696 -0.77 3.46 -16.08
N GLN A 697 -1.03 2.35 -16.76
CA GLN A 697 -2.34 1.72 -16.81
C GLN A 697 -2.53 0.76 -15.64
N PHE A 698 -3.74 0.72 -15.10
CA PHE A 698 -4.06 -0.15 -13.97
C PHE A 698 -5.54 -0.52 -13.96
N MET A 699 -5.88 -1.62 -13.28
CA MET A 699 -7.27 -1.96 -12.99
C MET A 699 -7.72 -1.28 -11.70
N PHE A 700 -8.94 -0.75 -11.71
CA PHE A 700 -9.65 -0.28 -10.53
C PHE A 700 -10.76 -1.28 -10.18
N GLY A 701 -10.49 -2.12 -9.18
CA GLY A 701 -11.21 -3.36 -8.94
C GLY A 701 -11.14 -4.31 -10.14
N PRO A 702 -12.01 -5.32 -10.23
CA PRO A 702 -11.93 -6.34 -11.26
C PRO A 702 -12.41 -5.89 -12.65
N SER A 703 -13.03 -4.70 -12.77
CA SER A 703 -13.85 -4.36 -13.94
C SER A 703 -13.32 -3.18 -14.76
N ILE A 704 -12.66 -2.19 -14.17
CA ILE A 704 -12.38 -0.89 -14.81
C ILE A 704 -10.88 -0.76 -15.08
N LEU A 705 -10.51 -0.70 -16.36
CA LEU A 705 -9.16 -0.32 -16.78
C LEU A 705 -9.07 1.20 -16.84
N VAL A 706 -8.11 1.77 -16.15
CA VAL A 706 -7.81 3.21 -16.10
C VAL A 706 -6.51 3.48 -16.84
N ALA A 707 -6.54 4.41 -17.79
CA ALA A 707 -5.35 4.85 -18.52
C ALA A 707 -5.17 6.37 -18.34
N PRO A 708 -4.52 6.83 -17.26
CA PRO A 708 -4.36 8.25 -16.98
C PRO A 708 -3.60 8.98 -18.07
N VAL A 709 -4.00 10.23 -18.35
CA VAL A 709 -3.22 11.14 -19.20
C VAL A 709 -2.09 11.73 -18.36
N VAL A 710 -0.86 11.43 -18.73
CA VAL A 710 0.35 11.76 -17.95
C VAL A 710 1.31 12.70 -18.68
N GLU A 711 0.82 13.38 -19.71
CA GLU A 711 1.57 14.34 -20.53
C GLU A 711 0.70 15.57 -20.87
N SER A 712 1.37 16.72 -21.06
CA SER A 712 0.70 17.98 -21.37
C SER A 712 0.21 18.06 -22.82
N GLY A 713 -0.96 18.67 -23.03
CA GLY A 713 -1.47 19.02 -24.37
C GLY A 713 -1.88 17.81 -25.22
N VAL A 714 -2.02 16.63 -24.59
CA VAL A 714 -2.42 15.41 -25.30
C VAL A 714 -3.89 15.47 -25.68
N ASN A 715 -4.18 15.30 -26.96
CA ASN A 715 -5.54 15.19 -27.52
C ASN A 715 -5.85 13.81 -28.12
N ARG A 716 -4.84 12.96 -28.23
CA ARG A 716 -4.94 11.56 -28.66
C ARG A 716 -3.83 10.75 -28.00
N MET A 717 -4.16 9.58 -27.48
CA MET A 717 -3.18 8.65 -26.90
C MET A 717 -3.47 7.21 -27.30
N LYS A 718 -2.44 6.38 -27.28
CA LYS A 718 -2.57 4.92 -27.41
C LYS A 718 -2.81 4.30 -26.06
N VAL A 719 -3.83 3.47 -25.94
CA VAL A 719 -4.13 2.66 -24.76
C VAL A 719 -4.01 1.19 -25.14
N TYR A 720 -3.29 0.43 -24.33
CA TYR A 720 -3.27 -1.02 -24.47
C TYR A 720 -4.49 -1.61 -23.75
N LEU A 721 -5.26 -2.41 -24.46
CA LEU A 721 -6.37 -3.19 -23.91
C LEU A 721 -5.88 -4.62 -23.70
N PRO A 722 -5.65 -5.07 -22.47
CA PRO A 722 -5.09 -6.40 -22.19
C PRO A 722 -5.87 -7.55 -22.81
N GLU A 723 -5.21 -8.68 -23.03
CA GLU A 723 -5.84 -9.87 -23.58
C GLU A 723 -7.03 -10.29 -22.73
N CYS A 724 -8.20 -10.24 -23.34
CA CYS A 724 -9.46 -10.66 -22.75
C CYS A 724 -10.38 -11.17 -23.86
N SER A 725 -10.79 -12.42 -23.79
CA SER A 725 -11.66 -13.04 -24.80
C SER A 725 -13.01 -12.33 -24.94
N ALA A 726 -13.52 -11.77 -23.84
CA ALA A 726 -14.74 -11.00 -23.81
C ALA A 726 -14.59 -9.60 -24.45
N GLY A 727 -13.37 -9.06 -24.46
CA GLY A 727 -13.08 -7.70 -24.92
C GLY A 727 -13.38 -6.63 -23.85
N TRP A 728 -13.41 -5.38 -24.32
CA TRP A 728 -13.54 -4.18 -23.50
C TRP A 728 -14.60 -3.25 -24.08
N VAL A 729 -15.21 -2.42 -23.26
CA VAL A 729 -16.18 -1.40 -23.67
C VAL A 729 -15.71 -0.05 -23.18
N ASP A 730 -15.61 0.93 -24.07
CA ASP A 730 -15.27 2.32 -23.69
C ASP A 730 -16.36 2.87 -22.75
N PHE A 731 -15.97 3.31 -21.57
CA PHE A 731 -16.88 3.86 -20.55
C PHE A 731 -17.60 5.14 -21.02
N TRP A 732 -16.94 5.96 -21.86
CA TRP A 732 -17.44 7.26 -22.25
C TRP A 732 -18.41 7.23 -23.44
N ASN A 733 -18.30 6.21 -24.28
CA ASN A 733 -19.10 6.15 -25.54
C ASN A 733 -19.71 4.78 -25.85
N GLY A 734 -19.48 3.78 -25.00
CA GLY A 734 -20.07 2.44 -25.14
C GLY A 734 -19.52 1.61 -26.30
N THR A 735 -18.47 2.04 -26.99
CA THR A 735 -17.90 1.32 -28.12
C THR A 735 -17.18 0.06 -27.65
N PRO A 736 -17.50 -1.13 -28.20
CA PRO A 736 -16.79 -2.37 -27.89
C PRO A 736 -15.44 -2.44 -28.60
N HIS A 737 -14.44 -3.01 -27.93
CA HIS A 737 -13.08 -3.23 -28.42
C HIS A 737 -12.66 -4.68 -28.13
N LYS A 738 -11.78 -5.22 -28.96
CA LYS A 738 -11.12 -6.50 -28.69
C LYS A 738 -10.02 -6.32 -27.63
N GLY A 739 -9.73 -7.37 -26.89
CA GLY A 739 -8.52 -7.46 -26.07
C GLY A 739 -7.27 -7.77 -26.90
N GLY A 740 -6.08 -7.61 -26.31
CA GLY A 740 -4.79 -7.85 -26.93
C GLY A 740 -4.37 -6.83 -27.98
N ILE A 741 -4.91 -5.60 -27.93
CA ILE A 741 -4.65 -4.56 -28.94
C ILE A 741 -4.31 -3.20 -28.33
N PHE A 742 -3.55 -2.40 -29.09
CA PHE A 742 -3.46 -0.97 -28.85
C PHE A 742 -4.60 -0.26 -29.58
N THR A 743 -5.33 0.60 -28.89
CA THR A 743 -6.37 1.45 -29.47
C THR A 743 -6.00 2.92 -29.33
N ASP A 744 -6.32 3.71 -30.38
CA ASP A 744 -6.17 5.16 -30.34
C ASP A 744 -7.42 5.79 -29.74
N VAL A 745 -7.24 6.60 -28.70
CA VAL A 745 -8.31 7.26 -27.97
C VAL A 745 -8.16 8.77 -28.06
N ASN A 746 -9.23 9.46 -28.46
CA ASN A 746 -9.29 10.90 -28.38
C ASN A 746 -9.53 11.32 -26.92
N VAL A 747 -8.71 12.23 -26.43
CA VAL A 747 -8.79 12.76 -25.08
C VAL A 747 -8.96 14.27 -25.09
N ASP A 748 -9.76 14.77 -24.16
CA ASP A 748 -9.90 16.17 -23.84
C ASP A 748 -9.74 16.39 -22.32
N LEU A 749 -9.83 17.61 -21.86
CA LEU A 749 -9.71 17.89 -20.42
C LEU A 749 -10.86 17.33 -19.58
N MET A 750 -12.00 16.99 -20.21
CA MET A 750 -13.17 16.45 -19.52
C MET A 750 -13.09 14.95 -19.25
N LYS A 751 -12.12 14.24 -19.88
CA LYS A 751 -12.07 12.77 -19.87
C LYS A 751 -10.66 12.27 -19.66
N THR A 752 -10.56 11.20 -18.88
CA THR A 752 -9.43 10.25 -18.89
C THR A 752 -9.93 8.95 -19.50
N PRO A 753 -9.15 8.24 -20.33
CA PRO A 753 -9.58 6.97 -20.91
C PRO A 753 -9.91 5.94 -19.86
N LEU A 754 -11.11 5.36 -19.95
CA LEU A 754 -11.62 4.31 -19.08
C LEU A 754 -12.25 3.23 -19.96
N PHE A 755 -11.91 1.99 -19.69
CA PHE A 755 -12.52 0.84 -20.36
C PHE A 755 -13.04 -0.14 -19.31
N VAL A 756 -14.19 -0.70 -19.58
CA VAL A 756 -14.79 -1.70 -18.70
C VAL A 756 -14.76 -3.05 -19.39
N LYS A 757 -14.31 -4.07 -18.68
CA LYS A 757 -14.25 -5.43 -19.18
C LYS A 757 -15.66 -5.91 -19.55
N ALA A 758 -15.84 -6.46 -20.75
CA ALA A 758 -17.13 -7.01 -21.15
C ALA A 758 -17.56 -8.16 -20.22
N GLY A 759 -18.86 -8.25 -19.92
CA GLY A 759 -19.40 -9.10 -18.87
C GLY A 759 -19.50 -8.41 -17.50
N SER A 760 -18.85 -7.27 -17.29
CA SER A 760 -18.89 -6.59 -15.99
C SER A 760 -20.26 -6.00 -15.67
N ILE A 761 -20.56 -5.97 -14.37
CA ILE A 761 -21.74 -5.31 -13.80
C ILE A 761 -21.22 -4.24 -12.85
N LEU A 762 -21.54 -2.97 -13.11
CA LEU A 762 -21.18 -1.85 -12.25
C LEU A 762 -22.41 -1.30 -11.52
N PRO A 763 -22.52 -1.48 -10.19
CA PRO A 763 -23.49 -0.78 -9.37
C PRO A 763 -23.04 0.66 -9.16
N LEU A 764 -23.85 1.61 -9.63
CA LEU A 764 -23.63 3.05 -9.47
C LEU A 764 -24.71 3.63 -8.56
N GLY A 765 -24.30 4.37 -7.55
CA GLY A 765 -25.23 5.11 -6.70
C GLY A 765 -25.77 6.38 -7.37
N PRO A 766 -26.74 7.04 -6.75
CA PRO A 766 -27.15 8.39 -7.14
C PRO A 766 -26.05 9.43 -6.88
N GLN A 767 -26.23 10.64 -7.40
CA GLN A 767 -25.41 11.78 -6.99
C GLN A 767 -25.64 12.09 -5.52
N LYS A 768 -24.56 12.35 -4.77
CA LYS A 768 -24.57 12.59 -3.32
C LYS A 768 -23.64 13.73 -2.97
N GLN A 769 -23.92 14.41 -1.86
CA GLN A 769 -23.05 15.44 -1.28
C GLN A 769 -22.04 14.87 -0.27
N TYR A 770 -22.33 13.69 0.29
CA TYR A 770 -21.45 12.92 1.19
C TYR A 770 -21.80 11.43 1.11
N ALA A 771 -20.87 10.57 1.46
CA ALA A 771 -20.96 9.13 1.21
C ALA A 771 -22.14 8.47 1.94
N THR A 772 -22.43 8.91 3.17
CA THR A 772 -23.51 8.40 4.02
C THR A 772 -24.86 9.06 3.76
N GLU A 773 -24.98 9.95 2.77
CA GLU A 773 -26.25 10.60 2.42
C GLU A 773 -27.32 9.57 2.05
N GLU A 774 -28.44 9.61 2.76
CA GLU A 774 -29.59 8.80 2.41
C GLU A 774 -30.40 9.47 1.28
N THR A 775 -30.79 8.68 0.30
CA THR A 775 -31.54 9.14 -0.87
C THR A 775 -32.54 8.06 -1.30
N GLU A 776 -33.71 8.52 -1.79
CA GLU A 776 -34.73 7.65 -2.40
C GLU A 776 -34.46 7.40 -3.90
N GLN A 777 -33.42 8.01 -4.47
CA GLN A 777 -33.10 7.79 -5.89
C GLN A 777 -32.57 6.37 -6.12
N PRO A 778 -32.96 5.71 -7.22
CA PRO A 778 -32.55 4.35 -7.53
C PRO A 778 -31.05 4.27 -7.83
N TRP A 779 -30.45 3.12 -7.50
CA TRP A 779 -29.13 2.79 -8.04
C TRP A 779 -29.25 2.44 -9.52
N GLU A 780 -28.21 2.72 -10.28
CA GLU A 780 -28.07 2.33 -11.68
C GLU A 780 -27.16 1.09 -11.76
N ILE A 781 -27.71 -0.01 -12.23
CA ILE A 781 -26.97 -1.25 -12.46
C ILE A 781 -26.60 -1.29 -13.93
N ARG A 782 -25.36 -0.95 -14.26
CA ARG A 782 -24.83 -0.98 -15.63
C ARG A 782 -24.27 -2.35 -15.97
N ILE A 783 -24.76 -2.92 -17.05
CA ILE A 783 -24.31 -4.19 -17.61
C ILE A 783 -23.51 -3.90 -18.86
N TYR A 784 -22.27 -4.35 -18.94
CA TYR A 784 -21.40 -4.25 -20.10
C TYR A 784 -21.44 -5.57 -20.87
N PRO A 785 -22.24 -5.67 -21.95
CA PRO A 785 -22.46 -6.94 -22.64
C PRO A 785 -21.23 -7.46 -23.36
N GLY A 786 -21.27 -8.73 -23.78
CA GLY A 786 -20.21 -9.42 -24.54
C GLY A 786 -19.72 -10.69 -23.87
N ALA A 787 -20.03 -10.92 -22.60
CA ALA A 787 -19.79 -12.17 -21.88
C ALA A 787 -20.70 -12.27 -20.66
N ASP A 788 -20.80 -13.46 -20.09
CA ASP A 788 -21.40 -13.67 -18.77
C ASP A 788 -20.54 -13.00 -17.70
N GLY A 789 -21.19 -12.56 -16.61
CA GLY A 789 -20.49 -11.93 -15.51
C GLY A 789 -21.23 -11.92 -14.20
N SER A 790 -20.51 -11.58 -13.15
CA SER A 790 -21.10 -11.47 -11.81
C SER A 790 -20.45 -10.36 -11.01
N TYR A 791 -21.19 -9.84 -10.05
CA TYR A 791 -20.69 -8.88 -9.07
C TYR A 791 -21.41 -9.08 -7.73
N SER A 792 -20.65 -9.19 -6.64
CA SER A 792 -21.19 -9.28 -5.28
C SER A 792 -21.25 -7.90 -4.65
N VAL A 793 -22.46 -7.48 -4.27
CA VAL A 793 -22.71 -6.25 -3.55
C VAL A 793 -22.62 -6.52 -2.05
N TYR A 794 -21.98 -5.61 -1.34
CA TYR A 794 -21.86 -5.62 0.11
C TYR A 794 -22.42 -4.34 0.72
N GLU A 795 -23.16 -4.45 1.81
CA GLU A 795 -23.65 -3.32 2.61
C GLU A 795 -23.57 -3.64 4.11
N ASP A 796 -23.25 -2.63 4.91
CA ASP A 796 -23.34 -2.61 6.37
C ASP A 796 -23.62 -1.18 6.87
N GLU A 797 -23.46 -0.91 8.15
CA GLU A 797 -23.70 0.43 8.72
C GLU A 797 -22.65 1.49 8.28
N GLY A 798 -21.54 1.10 7.65
CA GLY A 798 -20.53 1.98 7.06
C GLY A 798 -19.58 2.67 8.02
N ILE A 799 -19.83 2.67 9.34
CA ILE A 799 -19.15 3.54 10.31
C ILE A 799 -18.60 2.83 11.55
N ASN A 800 -19.03 1.59 11.82
CA ASN A 800 -18.69 0.86 13.03
C ASN A 800 -18.14 -0.53 12.73
N TYR A 801 -17.77 -1.28 13.78
CA TYR A 801 -17.21 -2.63 13.69
C TYR A 801 -18.25 -3.76 13.81
N ASN A 802 -19.52 -3.48 13.66
CA ASN A 802 -20.56 -4.51 13.75
C ASN A 802 -20.46 -5.56 12.64
N TYR A 803 -19.80 -5.23 11.52
CA TYR A 803 -19.49 -6.19 10.46
C TYR A 803 -18.62 -7.36 10.95
N GLU A 804 -17.70 -7.14 11.93
CA GLU A 804 -16.92 -8.21 12.57
C GLU A 804 -17.79 -9.20 13.35
N LYS A 805 -18.99 -8.79 13.71
CA LYS A 805 -20.02 -9.61 14.38
C LYS A 805 -21.04 -10.21 13.40
N GLY A 806 -20.76 -10.13 12.08
CA GLY A 806 -21.65 -10.65 11.04
C GLY A 806 -22.84 -9.73 10.70
N GLN A 807 -22.84 -8.47 11.19
CA GLN A 807 -23.90 -7.50 10.88
C GLN A 807 -23.58 -6.78 9.56
N PHE A 808 -23.86 -7.44 8.49
CA PHE A 808 -23.77 -6.95 7.10
C PHE A 808 -24.69 -7.78 6.22
N CYS A 809 -24.93 -7.31 5.00
CA CYS A 809 -25.60 -8.11 4.01
C CYS A 809 -24.85 -8.15 2.68
N THR A 810 -25.08 -9.23 1.93
CA THR A 810 -24.56 -9.39 0.57
C THR A 810 -25.65 -9.92 -0.35
N PHE A 811 -25.55 -9.57 -1.64
CA PHE A 811 -26.32 -10.20 -2.71
C PHE A 811 -25.51 -10.17 -4.01
N ASP A 812 -25.73 -11.16 -4.87
CA ASP A 812 -25.03 -11.29 -6.13
C ASP A 812 -25.88 -10.79 -7.29
N LEU A 813 -25.24 -10.07 -8.21
CA LEU A 813 -25.75 -9.72 -9.51
C LEU A 813 -25.07 -10.67 -10.52
N LYS A 814 -25.85 -11.40 -11.35
CA LYS A 814 -25.32 -12.34 -12.35
C LYS A 814 -25.95 -12.06 -13.70
N TRP A 815 -25.12 -11.76 -14.68
CA TRP A 815 -25.50 -11.54 -16.06
C TRP A 815 -25.26 -12.77 -16.90
N ASN A 816 -26.28 -13.19 -17.64
CA ASN A 816 -26.18 -14.18 -18.72
C ASN A 816 -26.30 -13.43 -20.05
N ASP A 817 -25.20 -13.38 -20.81
CA ASP A 817 -25.15 -12.59 -22.04
C ASP A 817 -25.92 -13.23 -23.18
N SER A 818 -25.98 -14.55 -23.26
CA SER A 818 -26.72 -15.26 -24.30
C SER A 818 -28.23 -15.07 -24.16
N ASP A 819 -28.75 -15.14 -22.94
CA ASP A 819 -30.20 -15.07 -22.65
C ASP A 819 -30.68 -13.64 -22.37
N LYS A 820 -29.75 -12.68 -22.29
CA LYS A 820 -29.98 -11.28 -21.89
C LYS A 820 -30.79 -11.18 -20.58
N THR A 821 -30.35 -11.96 -19.60
CA THR A 821 -30.99 -12.00 -18.27
C THR A 821 -30.05 -11.56 -17.17
N LEU A 822 -30.54 -10.72 -16.27
CA LEU A 822 -29.90 -10.38 -15.00
C LEU A 822 -30.60 -11.15 -13.88
N THR A 823 -29.84 -11.94 -13.14
CA THR A 823 -30.30 -12.59 -11.90
C THR A 823 -29.77 -11.82 -10.70
N ILE A 824 -30.64 -11.45 -9.78
CA ILE A 824 -30.29 -10.94 -8.45
C ILE A 824 -30.55 -12.06 -7.47
N SER A 825 -29.59 -12.43 -6.62
CA SER A 825 -29.74 -13.52 -5.65
C SER A 825 -30.58 -13.10 -4.46
N ASP A 826 -30.95 -14.06 -3.59
CA ASP A 826 -31.43 -13.72 -2.24
C ASP A 826 -30.37 -12.90 -1.49
N ARG A 827 -30.84 -11.93 -0.69
CA ARG A 827 -29.98 -11.18 0.23
C ARG A 827 -29.61 -12.08 1.40
N LYS A 828 -28.32 -12.14 1.73
CA LYS A 828 -27.76 -12.91 2.85
C LYS A 828 -27.30 -11.95 3.93
N GLY A 829 -27.70 -12.21 5.17
CA GLY A 829 -27.34 -11.38 6.32
C GLY A 829 -28.25 -10.16 6.51
N SER A 830 -27.98 -9.40 7.55
CA SER A 830 -28.72 -8.18 7.90
C SER A 830 -27.90 -7.30 8.85
N PHE A 831 -28.23 -6.03 8.93
CA PHE A 831 -27.61 -5.06 9.84
C PHE A 831 -28.65 -4.00 10.26
N ALA A 832 -28.35 -3.22 11.30
CA ALA A 832 -29.23 -2.16 11.77
C ALA A 832 -29.33 -1.04 10.74
N GLY A 833 -30.55 -0.58 10.42
CA GLY A 833 -30.78 0.45 9.40
C GLY A 833 -30.75 -0.06 7.96
N MET A 834 -30.64 -1.38 7.74
CA MET A 834 -30.66 -1.95 6.38
C MET A 834 -31.99 -1.59 5.68
N LYS A 835 -31.90 -1.07 4.45
CA LYS A 835 -33.09 -0.80 3.63
C LYS A 835 -33.73 -2.11 3.21
N GLU A 836 -35.02 -2.33 3.58
CA GLU A 836 -35.76 -3.50 3.18
C GLU A 836 -35.98 -3.53 1.67
N ARG A 837 -36.19 -2.37 1.09
CA ARG A 837 -36.46 -2.14 -0.34
C ARG A 837 -35.38 -1.31 -0.97
N MET A 838 -34.88 -1.75 -2.13
CA MET A 838 -33.95 -1.02 -2.99
C MET A 838 -34.52 -0.89 -4.40
N ASP A 839 -34.50 0.30 -4.95
CA ASP A 839 -34.94 0.56 -6.32
C ASP A 839 -33.70 0.54 -7.25
N PHE A 840 -33.77 -0.26 -8.32
CA PHE A 840 -32.68 -0.39 -9.31
C PHE A 840 -33.17 -0.01 -10.71
N ASN A 841 -32.38 0.81 -11.39
CA ASN A 841 -32.49 1.08 -12.82
C ASN A 841 -31.46 0.22 -13.55
N ILE A 842 -31.93 -0.77 -14.30
CA ILE A 842 -31.07 -1.65 -15.07
C ILE A 842 -30.77 -1.02 -16.43
N VAL A 843 -29.50 -0.93 -16.78
CA VAL A 843 -28.99 -0.28 -17.99
C VAL A 843 -28.02 -1.21 -18.71
N ILE A 844 -28.37 -1.61 -19.95
CA ILE A 844 -27.40 -2.28 -20.85
C ILE A 844 -26.61 -1.19 -21.55
N VAL A 845 -25.29 -1.25 -21.43
CA VAL A 845 -24.40 -0.28 -22.05
C VAL A 845 -24.32 -0.53 -23.55
N THR A 846 -24.56 0.51 -24.31
CA THR A 846 -24.44 0.54 -25.78
C THR A 846 -23.85 1.91 -26.19
N PRO A 847 -23.44 2.11 -27.44
CA PRO A 847 -23.01 3.44 -27.90
C PRO A 847 -24.03 4.56 -27.72
N GLU A 848 -25.30 4.20 -27.49
CA GLU A 848 -26.42 5.13 -27.34
C GLU A 848 -26.92 5.27 -25.89
N SER A 849 -26.45 4.41 -24.98
CA SER A 849 -27.00 4.34 -23.62
C SER A 849 -25.98 3.80 -22.60
N GLY A 850 -26.11 4.23 -21.35
CA GLY A 850 -25.28 3.73 -20.24
C GLY A 850 -23.84 4.26 -20.22
N THR A 851 -23.57 5.36 -20.90
CA THR A 851 -22.22 5.91 -21.07
C THR A 851 -21.97 7.12 -20.18
N GLY A 852 -20.72 7.31 -19.81
CA GLY A 852 -20.26 8.47 -19.02
C GLY A 852 -20.76 8.49 -17.59
N ILE A 853 -20.80 9.69 -17.00
CA ILE A 853 -20.99 9.85 -15.54
C ILE A 853 -22.48 9.82 -15.15
N TYR A 854 -23.33 10.47 -15.95
CA TYR A 854 -24.72 10.71 -15.58
C TYR A 854 -25.65 9.57 -15.98
N GLN A 855 -26.80 9.56 -15.34
CA GLN A 855 -27.81 8.55 -15.58
C GLN A 855 -28.30 8.57 -17.04
N SER A 856 -28.42 7.39 -17.62
CA SER A 856 -28.79 7.17 -19.01
C SER A 856 -30.22 6.65 -19.17
N LYS A 857 -30.64 6.39 -20.40
CA LYS A 857 -31.89 5.70 -20.72
C LYS A 857 -31.93 4.35 -20.03
N VAL A 858 -32.94 4.14 -19.19
CA VAL A 858 -33.16 2.93 -18.42
C VAL A 858 -33.81 1.85 -19.28
N ASN A 859 -33.25 0.65 -19.28
CA ASN A 859 -33.88 -0.51 -19.93
C ASN A 859 -35.06 -1.04 -19.09
N LYS A 860 -34.87 -1.13 -17.78
CA LYS A 860 -35.89 -1.62 -16.86
C LYS A 860 -35.69 -1.10 -15.44
N SER A 861 -36.74 -0.60 -14.80
CA SER A 861 -36.72 -0.27 -13.37
C SER A 861 -37.37 -1.42 -12.60
N ILE A 862 -36.77 -1.78 -11.47
CA ILE A 862 -37.19 -2.87 -10.60
C ILE A 862 -37.12 -2.46 -9.14
N VAL A 863 -37.87 -3.18 -8.33
CA VAL A 863 -37.81 -3.12 -6.86
C VAL A 863 -37.24 -4.43 -6.35
N TYR A 864 -36.20 -4.35 -5.55
CA TYR A 864 -35.56 -5.49 -4.91
C TYR A 864 -35.86 -5.47 -3.40
N GLU A 865 -36.53 -6.51 -2.92
CA GLU A 865 -36.93 -6.68 -1.52
C GLU A 865 -36.16 -7.84 -0.85
N GLY A 866 -34.97 -8.11 -1.30
CA GLY A 866 -34.08 -9.14 -0.72
C GLY A 866 -34.38 -10.57 -1.17
N LYS A 867 -35.29 -10.78 -2.15
CA LYS A 867 -35.65 -12.09 -2.72
C LYS A 867 -35.07 -12.22 -4.13
N SER A 868 -34.60 -13.44 -4.42
CA SER A 868 -34.07 -13.75 -5.75
C SER A 868 -35.07 -13.42 -6.85
N MET A 869 -34.57 -12.82 -7.92
CA MET A 869 -35.38 -12.50 -9.10
C MET A 869 -34.55 -12.61 -10.39
N VAL A 870 -35.21 -12.98 -11.48
CA VAL A 870 -34.64 -13.01 -12.82
C VAL A 870 -35.33 -11.94 -13.67
N ILE A 871 -34.50 -11.13 -14.32
CA ILE A 871 -34.96 -9.97 -15.10
C ILE A 871 -34.52 -10.22 -16.55
N SER A 872 -35.48 -10.38 -17.46
CA SER A 872 -35.22 -10.38 -18.92
C SER A 872 -35.17 -8.95 -19.44
N LEU A 873 -34.17 -8.63 -20.26
CA LEU A 873 -33.87 -7.28 -20.78
C LEU A 873 -33.92 -7.24 -22.31
#